data_213fb1acd7265928b2617f222ec1c27d
#
_entry.id   213fb1acd7265928b2617f222ec1c27d
#
_cell.length_a   1.000
_cell.length_b   1.000
_cell.length_c   1.000
_cell.angle_alpha   90.00
_cell.angle_beta   90.00
_cell.angle_gamma   90.00
#
_symmetry.space_group_name_H-M   'P 1'
#
loop_
_entity.id
_entity.type
_entity.pdbx_description
1 polymer ?
#
loop_
_entity_poly.entity_id
_entity_poly.type
_entity_poly.pdbx_seq_one_letter_code
_entity_poly.pdbx_strand_id
1 'polypeptide(L)'
;MTIVVVLSSFSLATLNSGHVSAYNEVLVVRGNTITITSILVQNGSYGDSVPDQRIVFFDQTYNTQLGSDITDTNGVASVSWSIPMDHPLGPTIINATFFGNESLSLAPSCQRTTLTVLASTNIEITQAPEVLAPGDFLSFSVDLKDDSGAPISNATVTVLKNNTPLAVKTTNLSGSAEFDIECNSSWITLGNNEIHVVFEQDLTTYMAASESTFIVRITRISTFLILQDSFPTETTVNEAVEFNVEIQSTNISLSNEYLQLFLDDSFLLQSISNSSGIAPFHVNIDERFMLGFHTLKVVFNGTERYTESYLEIPISVTSPAQITIDLSDSFVIGSDVNIEFTITDLLHRFIPDFSISINDITSNQRFTIPSSSTEITTSFQYILEGPTGIHSLSIEITDNPFMTNRSSNSFFTAWSSPTIILLNCNVDHYASPSQEVSFQIQMKDWAGNCSFKPLHLFIEGEIYMSVDTDAEGHSTFLFSAPHIEDRYNISILYDGNSSLFESSVKYDYELHITHLMPVRVQLDFYEVKTVSRELSVHLIVTGLNGSSLKGVDVSFTWLTTEYDSRSTEGGLISITLLTPITSGDYILYYELKESTFVAATSGSFLIEITIGDIESLQGIGLTGLIIALVVSVGISSIPILRRKYLVG
;
A
#
# COMPACT_ATOMS: atom_id res chain seq x y z
N MET A 1 41.27 77.96 -61.63
CA MET A 1 40.67 77.48 -60.40
C MET A 1 39.96 76.21 -60.78
N THR A 2 40.42 75.04 -60.34
CA THR A 2 39.81 73.75 -60.68
C THR A 2 38.76 73.44 -59.59
N ILE A 3 37.50 73.32 -59.98
CA ILE A 3 36.37 72.99 -59.14
C ILE A 3 36.08 71.51 -59.33
N VAL A 4 35.95 70.76 -58.23
CA VAL A 4 35.64 69.35 -58.26
C VAL A 4 34.31 69.15 -57.58
N VAL A 5 33.38 68.46 -58.23
CA VAL A 5 32.12 67.97 -57.67
C VAL A 5 32.37 66.56 -57.19
N VAL A 6 32.19 66.31 -55.90
CA VAL A 6 32.32 64.98 -55.32
C VAL A 6 30.92 64.46 -54.99
N LEU A 7 30.54 63.32 -55.53
CA LEU A 7 29.32 62.61 -55.16
C LEU A 7 29.68 61.76 -53.88
N SER A 8 29.18 62.19 -52.74
CA SER A 8 29.70 61.72 -51.45
C SER A 8 28.77 60.77 -50.70
N SER A 9 27.51 60.60 -51.05
CA SER A 9 26.60 59.64 -50.40
C SER A 9 25.30 59.39 -51.15
N PHE A 10 24.83 58.18 -51.12
CA PHE A 10 23.48 57.78 -51.38
C PHE A 10 22.80 57.36 -50.09
N SER A 11 21.71 57.98 -49.63
CA SER A 11 20.89 57.45 -48.54
C SER A 11 19.65 56.79 -49.16
N LEU A 12 19.55 55.47 -49.00
CA LEU A 12 18.32 54.74 -49.25
C LEU A 12 17.39 54.93 -48.03
N ALA A 13 16.18 55.36 -48.28
CA ALA A 13 15.10 55.30 -47.31
C ALA A 13 14.64 53.83 -47.26
N THR A 14 15.03 53.15 -46.14
CA THR A 14 14.58 51.81 -45.67
C THR A 14 14.73 50.64 -46.63
N LEU A 15 15.81 49.91 -46.51
CA LEU A 15 15.84 48.45 -46.68
C LEU A 15 16.50 47.80 -45.44
N ASN A 16 15.68 47.05 -44.74
CA ASN A 16 16.13 46.20 -43.67
C ASN A 16 16.69 44.91 -44.29
N SER A 17 17.97 44.79 -44.51
CA SER A 17 18.76 43.53 -44.45
C SER A 17 20.19 43.80 -44.88
N GLY A 18 21.12 43.55 -43.99
CA GLY A 18 22.52 43.74 -44.22
C GLY A 18 23.15 42.57 -44.98
N HIS A 19 23.70 42.89 -46.16
CA HIS A 19 24.94 42.26 -46.64
C HIS A 19 25.73 43.31 -47.42
N VAL A 20 26.80 43.78 -46.84
CA VAL A 20 27.80 44.63 -47.52
C VAL A 20 28.80 43.72 -48.22
N SER A 21 28.69 43.53 -49.50
CA SER A 21 29.77 42.97 -50.29
C SER A 21 30.77 44.08 -50.66
N ALA A 22 32.05 43.74 -50.68
CA ALA A 22 33.21 44.66 -50.70
C ALA A 22 33.51 45.24 -52.10
N TYR A 23 32.54 45.73 -52.81
CA TYR A 23 32.68 46.57 -53.99
C TYR A 23 31.70 47.74 -53.85
N ASN A 24 32.23 48.98 -54.01
CA ASN A 24 31.46 50.22 -53.91
C ASN A 24 30.47 50.39 -55.06
N GLU A 25 29.74 49.35 -55.41
CA GLU A 25 28.68 49.40 -56.39
C GLU A 25 27.36 49.73 -55.68
N VAL A 26 26.79 50.87 -55.96
CA VAL A 26 25.50 51.28 -55.36
C VAL A 26 24.39 50.64 -56.17
N LEU A 27 23.71 49.64 -55.46
CA LEU A 27 22.58 48.95 -56.05
C LEU A 27 21.29 49.67 -55.69
N VAL A 28 20.41 49.89 -56.67
CA VAL A 28 19.15 50.52 -56.48
C VAL A 28 18.07 49.71 -57.19
N VAL A 29 16.83 49.75 -56.68
CA VAL A 29 15.75 48.99 -57.27
C VAL A 29 14.74 49.98 -57.96
N ARG A 30 14.24 49.61 -59.14
CA ARG A 30 13.17 50.33 -59.81
C ARG A 30 11.98 50.56 -58.88
N GLY A 31 11.29 51.72 -59.01
CA GLY A 31 10.21 52.08 -58.09
C GLY A 31 10.64 52.73 -56.80
N ASN A 32 11.90 52.53 -56.35
CA ASN A 32 12.42 53.13 -55.12
C ASN A 32 12.81 54.61 -55.40
N THR A 33 12.77 55.41 -54.35
CA THR A 33 13.28 56.77 -54.33
C THR A 33 14.59 56.82 -53.59
N ILE A 34 15.60 57.40 -54.27
CA ILE A 34 16.93 57.59 -53.66
C ILE A 34 17.27 59.05 -53.59
N THR A 35 18.11 59.51 -52.69
CA THR A 35 18.66 60.84 -52.64
C THR A 35 20.08 60.83 -53.18
N ILE A 36 20.31 61.65 -54.25
CA ILE A 36 21.64 61.79 -54.81
C ILE A 36 22.20 63.13 -54.32
N THR A 37 23.37 63.09 -53.70
CA THR A 37 24.02 64.24 -53.07
C THR A 37 25.36 64.54 -53.75
N SER A 38 25.65 65.80 -54.01
CA SER A 38 26.93 66.26 -54.53
C SER A 38 27.46 67.36 -53.63
N ILE A 39 28.79 67.47 -53.53
CA ILE A 39 29.45 68.54 -52.81
C ILE A 39 30.31 69.34 -53.84
N LEU A 40 30.15 70.63 -53.84
CA LEU A 40 30.91 71.54 -54.66
C LEU A 40 32.02 72.17 -53.76
N VAL A 41 33.27 71.97 -54.16
CA VAL A 41 34.44 72.47 -53.40
C VAL A 41 35.45 73.14 -54.35
N GLN A 42 36.19 74.13 -53.88
CA GLN A 42 37.28 74.75 -54.62
C GLN A 42 38.52 73.88 -54.59
N ASN A 43 39.28 73.83 -55.72
CA ASN A 43 40.60 73.17 -55.79
C ASN A 43 40.67 71.67 -55.41
N GLY A 44 39.59 70.94 -55.63
CA GLY A 44 39.57 69.50 -55.36
C GLY A 44 39.03 69.14 -53.96
N SER A 45 39.15 67.87 -53.58
CA SER A 45 38.45 67.25 -52.43
C SER A 45 38.74 67.86 -51.06
N TYR A 46 39.67 68.76 -50.90
CA TYR A 46 40.05 69.42 -49.66
C TYR A 46 39.95 70.94 -49.66
N GLY A 47 39.24 71.50 -50.67
CA GLY A 47 39.03 72.93 -50.79
C GLY A 47 37.87 73.46 -49.96
N ASP A 48 37.73 74.80 -49.93
CA ASP A 48 36.58 75.42 -49.27
C ASP A 48 35.27 75.08 -50.01
N SER A 49 34.20 74.90 -49.24
CA SER A 49 32.87 74.67 -49.78
C SER A 49 32.40 75.83 -50.58
N VAL A 50 31.68 75.59 -51.67
CA VAL A 50 31.10 76.62 -52.56
C VAL A 50 29.58 76.63 -52.40
N PRO A 51 29.05 77.54 -51.60
CA PRO A 51 27.60 77.68 -51.44
C PRO A 51 26.92 78.43 -52.62
N ASP A 52 25.56 78.39 -52.58
CA ASP A 52 24.66 79.18 -53.47
C ASP A 52 24.88 78.92 -54.96
N GLN A 53 25.40 77.73 -55.33
CA GLN A 53 25.60 77.33 -56.69
C GLN A 53 24.65 76.25 -57.16
N ARG A 54 24.14 76.36 -58.35
CA ARG A 54 23.23 75.34 -58.87
C ARG A 54 23.99 74.14 -59.40
N ILE A 55 23.62 73.00 -58.92
CA ILE A 55 24.05 71.70 -59.44
C ILE A 55 22.88 71.06 -60.14
N VAL A 56 23.11 70.51 -61.30
CA VAL A 56 22.11 69.76 -62.06
C VAL A 56 22.55 68.31 -62.11
N PHE A 57 21.62 67.43 -61.82
CA PHE A 57 21.84 65.99 -61.79
C PHE A 57 21.19 65.38 -63.06
N PHE A 58 21.92 64.55 -63.76
CA PHE A 58 21.49 63.84 -64.94
C PHE A 58 21.72 62.37 -64.85
N ASP A 59 20.81 61.59 -65.33
CA ASP A 59 21.09 60.26 -65.82
C ASP A 59 21.75 60.33 -67.16
N GLN A 60 23.02 60.14 -67.23
CA GLN A 60 23.79 60.27 -68.47
C GLN A 60 23.52 59.11 -69.41
N THR A 61 23.15 57.95 -68.94
CA THR A 61 22.87 56.74 -69.74
C THR A 61 21.63 56.98 -70.60
N TYR A 62 20.61 57.66 -70.02
CA TYR A 62 19.36 57.93 -70.68
C TYR A 62 19.21 59.40 -71.03
N ASN A 63 20.20 60.22 -70.80
CA ASN A 63 20.20 61.65 -71.09
C ASN A 63 18.98 62.38 -70.49
N THR A 64 18.60 62.03 -69.30
CA THR A 64 17.42 62.53 -68.56
C THR A 64 17.85 63.36 -67.37
N GLN A 65 17.35 64.58 -67.24
CA GLN A 65 17.59 65.41 -66.08
C GLN A 65 16.79 64.89 -64.92
N LEU A 66 17.47 64.54 -63.81
CA LEU A 66 16.87 64.03 -62.61
C LEU A 66 16.36 65.11 -61.66
N GLY A 67 16.97 66.31 -61.75
CA GLY A 67 16.64 67.46 -60.97
C GLY A 67 17.82 68.44 -60.83
N SER A 68 17.60 69.51 -60.08
CA SER A 68 18.69 70.42 -59.70
C SER A 68 18.45 70.97 -58.30
N ASP A 69 19.53 71.33 -57.64
CA ASP A 69 19.48 71.94 -56.32
C ASP A 69 20.58 73.00 -56.16
N ILE A 70 20.46 73.91 -55.22
CA ILE A 70 21.43 74.95 -54.88
C ILE A 70 22.28 74.46 -53.70
N THR A 71 23.59 74.60 -53.82
CA THR A 71 24.51 74.20 -52.76
C THR A 71 24.30 75.01 -51.47
N ASP A 72 24.22 74.33 -50.33
CA ASP A 72 24.12 74.93 -49.00
C ASP A 72 25.47 75.53 -48.54
N THR A 73 25.56 76.01 -47.30
CA THR A 73 26.76 76.56 -46.67
C THR A 73 27.96 75.60 -46.64
N ASN A 74 27.72 74.32 -46.74
CA ASN A 74 28.72 73.26 -46.79
C ASN A 74 29.04 72.82 -48.22
N GLY A 75 28.47 73.51 -49.22
CA GLY A 75 28.63 73.22 -50.65
C GLY A 75 27.79 72.02 -51.11
N VAL A 76 26.82 71.56 -50.33
CA VAL A 76 26.06 70.34 -50.56
C VAL A 76 24.77 70.70 -51.38
N ALA A 77 24.52 69.98 -52.45
CA ALA A 77 23.27 69.96 -53.19
C ALA A 77 22.73 68.56 -53.31
N SER A 78 21.38 68.37 -53.22
CA SER A 78 20.74 67.07 -53.21
C SER A 78 19.49 67.03 -54.05
N VAL A 79 19.21 65.90 -54.70
CA VAL A 79 17.98 65.67 -55.45
C VAL A 79 17.40 64.31 -55.09
N SER A 80 16.11 64.23 -54.83
CA SER A 80 15.37 63.00 -54.74
C SER A 80 14.97 62.48 -56.10
N TRP A 81 15.38 61.28 -56.42
CA TRP A 81 15.06 60.62 -57.67
C TRP A 81 14.26 59.35 -57.43
N SER A 82 13.03 59.34 -57.90
CA SER A 82 12.21 58.12 -57.96
C SER A 82 12.56 57.41 -59.28
N ILE A 83 13.14 56.23 -59.14
CA ILE A 83 13.59 55.46 -60.30
C ILE A 83 12.39 54.90 -61.01
N PRO A 84 12.17 55.30 -62.30
CA PRO A 84 11.00 54.83 -63.03
C PRO A 84 10.94 53.31 -63.15
N MET A 85 9.71 52.75 -63.16
CA MET A 85 9.51 51.31 -63.33
C MET A 85 9.94 50.78 -64.70
N ASP A 86 10.01 51.65 -65.69
CA ASP A 86 10.47 51.38 -67.08
C ASP A 86 11.97 51.71 -67.27
N HIS A 87 12.67 52.12 -66.20
CA HIS A 87 14.10 52.40 -66.33
C HIS A 87 14.81 51.08 -66.68
N PRO A 88 15.74 51.08 -67.66
CA PRO A 88 16.50 49.90 -68.01
C PRO A 88 17.33 49.37 -66.85
N LEU A 89 17.47 48.02 -66.80
CA LEU A 89 18.24 47.32 -65.78
C LEU A 89 19.72 47.40 -66.10
N GLY A 90 20.51 47.39 -65.07
CA GLY A 90 21.94 47.35 -65.14
C GLY A 90 22.63 48.67 -64.79
N PRO A 91 23.92 48.79 -65.10
CA PRO A 91 24.71 49.95 -64.75
C PRO A 91 24.19 51.24 -65.41
N THR A 92 23.95 52.26 -64.61
CA THR A 92 23.58 53.62 -65.10
C THR A 92 24.56 54.64 -64.51
N ILE A 93 24.88 55.67 -65.34
CA ILE A 93 25.82 56.72 -64.97
C ILE A 93 25.07 57.96 -64.57
N ILE A 94 25.21 58.35 -63.34
CA ILE A 94 24.66 59.61 -62.82
C ILE A 94 25.73 60.66 -62.84
N ASN A 95 25.41 61.78 -63.38
CA ASN A 95 26.27 62.94 -63.57
C ASN A 95 25.73 64.14 -62.76
N ALA A 96 26.55 64.68 -61.86
CA ALA A 96 26.29 65.95 -61.18
C ALA A 96 27.15 67.00 -61.82
N THR A 97 26.50 68.03 -62.42
CA THR A 97 27.15 69.06 -63.25
C THR A 97 26.91 70.44 -62.65
N PHE A 98 28.02 71.10 -62.42
CA PHE A 98 28.10 72.53 -62.21
C PHE A 98 28.47 73.21 -63.54
N PHE A 99 27.69 74.08 -64.06
CA PHE A 99 27.91 74.73 -65.35
C PHE A 99 28.87 75.93 -65.29
N GLY A 100 29.36 76.25 -64.14
CA GLY A 100 30.23 77.42 -63.90
C GLY A 100 29.42 78.61 -63.45
N ASN A 101 30.13 79.65 -62.94
CA ASN A 101 29.59 80.94 -62.57
C ASN A 101 30.64 82.00 -62.91
N GLU A 102 30.45 82.70 -64.04
CA GLU A 102 31.39 83.72 -64.54
C GLU A 102 31.53 84.88 -63.57
N SER A 103 30.46 85.28 -62.88
CA SER A 103 30.49 86.38 -61.92
C SER A 103 31.39 86.13 -60.71
N LEU A 104 31.53 84.84 -60.35
CA LEU A 104 32.42 84.37 -59.25
C LEU A 104 33.72 83.77 -59.76
N SER A 105 33.97 83.81 -61.08
CA SER A 105 35.12 83.21 -61.73
C SER A 105 35.27 81.72 -61.46
N LEU A 106 34.15 81.02 -61.38
CA LEU A 106 34.08 79.56 -61.11
C LEU A 106 33.92 78.83 -62.46
N ALA A 107 34.85 77.95 -62.77
CA ALA A 107 34.82 77.14 -63.98
C ALA A 107 33.80 75.97 -63.82
N PRO A 108 33.23 75.54 -64.97
CA PRO A 108 32.35 74.38 -64.94
C PRO A 108 33.08 73.11 -64.49
N SER A 109 32.39 72.23 -63.84
CA SER A 109 32.91 70.91 -63.38
C SER A 109 31.78 69.87 -63.33
N CYS A 110 32.17 68.63 -63.43
CA CYS A 110 31.22 67.56 -63.31
C CYS A 110 31.86 66.36 -62.60
N GLN A 111 31.08 65.62 -61.89
CA GLN A 111 31.47 64.34 -61.25
C GLN A 111 30.45 63.28 -61.70
N ARG A 112 30.98 62.06 -61.91
CA ARG A 112 30.17 60.90 -62.33
C ARG A 112 30.28 59.82 -61.26
N THR A 113 29.11 59.11 -61.09
CA THR A 113 29.07 57.89 -60.35
C THR A 113 28.25 56.84 -61.09
N THR A 114 28.56 55.60 -60.91
CA THR A 114 27.78 54.49 -61.48
C THR A 114 26.95 53.87 -60.39
N LEU A 115 25.70 53.62 -60.63
CA LEU A 115 24.86 52.79 -59.82
C LEU A 115 24.25 51.68 -60.69
N THR A 116 23.88 50.56 -60.11
CA THR A 116 23.26 49.47 -60.87
C THR A 116 21.79 49.38 -60.48
N VAL A 117 20.93 49.50 -61.47
CA VAL A 117 19.49 49.43 -61.32
C VAL A 117 19.00 48.01 -61.48
N LEU A 118 18.32 47.54 -60.47
CA LEU A 118 17.76 46.19 -60.38
C LEU A 118 16.22 46.24 -60.52
N ALA A 119 15.63 45.18 -61.09
CA ALA A 119 14.22 44.92 -60.95
C ALA A 119 13.90 44.38 -59.53
N SER A 120 12.80 44.84 -58.96
CA SER A 120 12.29 44.14 -57.78
C SER A 120 11.71 42.78 -58.19
N THR A 121 11.80 41.80 -57.29
CA THR A 121 11.25 40.46 -57.53
C THR A 121 10.19 40.14 -56.52
N ASN A 122 9.27 39.27 -56.87
CA ASN A 122 8.21 38.78 -56.02
C ASN A 122 8.16 37.26 -56.06
N ILE A 123 8.09 36.67 -54.88
CA ILE A 123 7.89 35.24 -54.67
C ILE A 123 6.44 35.01 -54.29
N GLU A 124 5.71 34.29 -55.12
CA GLU A 124 4.35 33.83 -54.87
C GLU A 124 4.39 32.31 -54.54
N ILE A 125 3.92 31.94 -53.35
CA ILE A 125 3.88 30.54 -52.91
C ILE A 125 2.47 30.04 -53.16
N THR A 126 2.36 28.88 -53.80
CA THR A 126 1.08 28.24 -54.13
C THR A 126 1.03 26.82 -53.65
N GLN A 127 -0.17 26.34 -53.31
CA GLN A 127 -0.43 24.94 -52.87
C GLN A 127 0.32 24.50 -51.62
N ALA A 128 0.80 25.42 -50.79
CA ALA A 128 1.47 25.03 -49.55
C ALA A 128 0.45 24.41 -48.56
N PRO A 129 0.69 23.23 -48.02
CA PRO A 129 -0.19 22.59 -47.06
C PRO A 129 -0.11 23.30 -45.69
N GLU A 130 -1.27 23.44 -45.02
CA GLU A 130 -1.34 24.08 -43.70
C GLU A 130 -0.94 23.12 -42.58
N VAL A 131 -1.22 21.80 -42.75
CA VAL A 131 -1.00 20.77 -41.72
C VAL A 131 -0.39 19.53 -42.36
N LEU A 132 0.66 18.99 -41.71
CA LEU A 132 1.32 17.77 -42.11
C LEU A 132 1.66 16.92 -40.87
N ALA A 133 1.93 15.65 -41.09
CA ALA A 133 2.50 14.78 -40.07
C ALA A 133 3.99 14.49 -40.33
N PRO A 134 4.77 14.10 -39.33
CA PRO A 134 6.11 13.57 -39.54
C PRO A 134 6.12 12.45 -40.57
N GLY A 135 7.05 12.50 -41.55
CA GLY A 135 7.14 11.57 -42.66
C GLY A 135 6.24 11.88 -43.85
N ASP A 136 5.40 12.91 -43.78
CA ASP A 136 4.70 13.46 -44.97
C ASP A 136 5.64 14.32 -45.80
N PHE A 137 5.26 14.65 -47.00
CA PHE A 137 6.01 15.55 -47.86
C PHE A 137 5.40 16.94 -47.85
N LEU A 138 6.25 17.97 -47.61
CA LEU A 138 5.93 19.36 -47.78
C LEU A 138 6.06 19.69 -49.28
N SER A 139 4.94 19.56 -49.99
CA SER A 139 4.86 19.79 -51.43
C SER A 139 4.21 21.14 -51.71
N PHE A 140 4.90 22.02 -52.42
CA PHE A 140 4.40 23.31 -52.80
C PHE A 140 5.09 23.86 -54.04
N SER A 141 4.49 24.86 -54.69
CA SER A 141 5.07 25.53 -55.86
C SER A 141 5.39 26.99 -55.54
N VAL A 142 6.42 27.48 -56.16
CA VAL A 142 6.89 28.85 -56.04
C VAL A 142 6.91 29.46 -57.43
N ASP A 143 6.30 30.60 -57.61
CA ASP A 143 6.39 31.41 -58.81
C ASP A 143 7.22 32.66 -58.52
N LEU A 144 8.30 32.86 -59.25
CA LEU A 144 9.18 34.00 -59.17
C LEU A 144 8.95 34.93 -60.38
N LYS A 145 8.57 36.16 -60.11
CA LYS A 145 8.26 37.16 -61.09
C LYS A 145 9.04 38.44 -60.82
N ASP A 146 9.34 39.20 -61.88
CA ASP A 146 9.89 40.57 -61.79
C ASP A 146 8.80 41.58 -61.49
N ASP A 147 9.18 42.88 -61.41
CA ASP A 147 8.29 44.00 -61.16
C ASP A 147 7.34 44.30 -62.31
N SER A 148 7.53 43.76 -63.53
CA SER A 148 6.63 43.82 -64.66
C SER A 148 5.62 42.67 -64.67
N GLY A 149 5.76 41.69 -63.76
CA GLY A 149 5.00 40.43 -63.70
C GLY A 149 5.55 39.35 -64.64
N ALA A 150 6.68 39.58 -65.31
CA ALA A 150 7.28 38.61 -66.19
C ALA A 150 7.97 37.48 -65.36
N PRO A 151 7.86 36.19 -65.77
CA PRO A 151 8.47 35.07 -65.06
C PRO A 151 9.99 35.12 -65.17
N ILE A 152 10.67 34.86 -64.07
CA ILE A 152 12.12 34.77 -64.01
C ILE A 152 12.53 33.28 -64.08
N SER A 153 13.06 32.91 -65.26
CA SER A 153 13.49 31.53 -65.50
C SER A 153 14.95 31.30 -65.13
N ASN A 154 15.28 30.03 -64.82
CA ASN A 154 16.62 29.58 -64.44
C ASN A 154 17.22 30.32 -63.21
N ALA A 155 16.34 30.83 -62.35
CA ALA A 155 16.70 31.49 -61.11
C ALA A 155 16.75 30.48 -59.97
N THR A 156 17.76 30.60 -59.12
CA THR A 156 17.91 29.71 -57.97
C THR A 156 17.02 30.20 -56.83
N VAL A 157 16.10 29.35 -56.38
CA VAL A 157 15.25 29.57 -55.20
C VAL A 157 15.64 28.59 -54.12
N THR A 158 15.86 29.09 -52.91
CA THR A 158 16.27 28.32 -51.74
C THR A 158 15.14 28.33 -50.69
N VAL A 159 14.80 27.15 -50.17
CA VAL A 159 13.87 26.98 -49.07
C VAL A 159 14.68 26.80 -47.79
N LEU A 160 14.39 27.62 -46.78
CA LEU A 160 15.12 27.66 -45.53
C LEU A 160 14.18 27.42 -44.33
N LYS A 161 14.72 26.82 -43.28
CA LYS A 161 14.16 26.90 -41.92
C LYS A 161 15.27 27.32 -40.96
N ASN A 162 15.01 28.34 -40.15
CA ASN A 162 16.00 28.87 -39.19
C ASN A 162 17.37 29.12 -39.87
N ASN A 163 17.37 29.71 -41.06
CA ASN A 163 18.56 29.97 -41.89
C ASN A 163 19.32 28.73 -42.38
N THR A 164 18.73 27.54 -42.22
CA THR A 164 19.31 26.28 -42.74
C THR A 164 18.60 25.90 -44.04
N PRO A 165 19.32 25.65 -45.14
CA PRO A 165 18.72 25.26 -46.39
C PRO A 165 18.12 23.84 -46.30
N LEU A 166 16.85 23.71 -46.65
CA LEU A 166 16.12 22.45 -46.77
C LEU A 166 16.16 21.91 -48.19
N ALA A 167 15.99 22.82 -49.18
CA ALA A 167 16.02 22.46 -50.58
C ALA A 167 16.42 23.67 -51.43
N VAL A 168 17.01 23.39 -52.60
CA VAL A 168 17.39 24.38 -53.60
C VAL A 168 16.90 23.89 -54.94
N LYS A 169 16.20 24.75 -55.67
CA LYS A 169 15.69 24.45 -57.02
C LYS A 169 15.89 25.66 -57.95
N THR A 170 15.92 25.39 -59.23
CA THR A 170 15.92 26.44 -60.26
C THR A 170 14.53 26.55 -60.88
N THR A 171 14.11 27.77 -61.17
CA THR A 171 12.84 28.06 -61.84
C THR A 171 12.87 27.59 -63.29
N ASN A 172 11.76 27.08 -63.77
CA ASN A 172 11.54 26.68 -65.16
C ASN A 172 11.24 27.91 -66.08
N LEU A 173 10.90 27.67 -67.34
CA LEU A 173 10.58 28.75 -68.31
C LEU A 173 9.35 29.61 -67.92
N SER A 174 8.47 29.09 -67.08
CA SER A 174 7.34 29.81 -66.50
C SER A 174 7.67 30.54 -65.20
N GLY A 175 8.91 30.57 -64.77
CA GLY A 175 9.33 31.17 -63.50
C GLY A 175 8.97 30.31 -62.27
N SER A 176 8.51 29.07 -62.44
CA SER A 176 8.03 28.23 -61.35
C SER A 176 9.05 27.19 -60.94
N ALA A 177 9.10 26.88 -59.63
CA ALA A 177 9.86 25.79 -59.04
C ALA A 177 8.95 24.97 -58.10
N GLU A 178 8.97 23.65 -58.25
CA GLU A 178 8.21 22.72 -57.41
C GLU A 178 9.14 22.13 -56.34
N PHE A 179 8.68 22.15 -55.11
CA PHE A 179 9.38 21.61 -53.97
C PHE A 179 8.61 20.42 -53.40
N ASP A 180 9.35 19.39 -52.99
CA ASP A 180 8.86 18.20 -52.35
C ASP A 180 9.88 17.78 -51.28
N ILE A 181 9.62 18.13 -50.04
CA ILE A 181 10.58 18.04 -48.93
C ILE A 181 9.98 17.13 -47.87
N GLU A 182 10.66 16.01 -47.57
CA GLU A 182 10.22 15.09 -46.52
C GLU A 182 10.27 15.75 -45.15
N CYS A 183 9.16 15.67 -44.40
CA CYS A 183 9.03 16.13 -43.01
C CYS A 183 9.72 15.17 -42.06
N ASN A 184 11.04 15.24 -41.96
CA ASN A 184 11.83 14.38 -41.07
C ASN A 184 12.36 15.15 -39.87
N SER A 185 12.84 14.41 -38.84
CA SER A 185 13.29 14.96 -37.56
C SER A 185 14.50 15.92 -37.66
N SER A 186 15.17 16.00 -38.83
CA SER A 186 16.31 16.91 -38.98
C SER A 186 15.91 18.38 -39.03
N TRP A 187 14.67 18.68 -39.43
CA TRP A 187 14.24 20.06 -39.58
C TRP A 187 12.86 20.37 -38.98
N ILE A 188 11.95 19.38 -38.84
CA ILE A 188 10.62 19.63 -38.29
C ILE A 188 10.64 19.72 -36.76
N THR A 189 9.70 20.52 -36.24
CA THR A 189 9.30 20.51 -34.82
C THR A 189 7.79 20.40 -34.74
N LEU A 190 7.25 19.70 -33.74
CA LEU A 190 5.80 19.67 -33.50
C LEU A 190 5.28 21.12 -33.27
N GLY A 191 4.14 21.43 -33.87
CA GLY A 191 3.58 22.77 -33.88
C GLY A 191 3.95 23.54 -35.12
N ASN A 192 3.96 24.87 -35.07
CA ASN A 192 4.17 25.75 -36.19
C ASN A 192 5.64 25.78 -36.60
N ASN A 193 5.87 25.56 -37.89
CA ASN A 193 7.18 25.67 -38.51
C ASN A 193 7.09 26.77 -39.57
N GLU A 194 7.85 27.83 -39.40
CA GLU A 194 7.96 28.91 -40.36
C GLU A 194 9.00 28.53 -41.41
N ILE A 195 8.60 28.59 -42.68
CA ILE A 195 9.41 28.24 -43.85
C ILE A 195 9.64 29.50 -44.61
N HIS A 196 10.90 29.78 -44.94
CA HIS A 196 11.35 30.91 -45.72
C HIS A 196 11.71 30.45 -47.13
N VAL A 197 11.20 31.14 -48.11
CA VAL A 197 11.55 30.92 -49.50
C VAL A 197 12.31 32.15 -49.98
N VAL A 198 13.51 31.99 -50.38
CA VAL A 198 14.44 33.07 -50.66
C VAL A 198 14.96 32.98 -52.10
N PHE A 199 14.91 34.06 -52.81
CA PHE A 199 15.67 34.31 -54.03
C PHE A 199 16.77 35.31 -53.67
N GLU A 200 18.02 34.92 -53.84
CA GLU A 200 19.15 35.84 -53.65
C GLU A 200 19.31 36.77 -54.86
N GLN A 201 19.86 37.93 -54.62
CA GLN A 201 20.12 38.91 -55.64
C GLN A 201 20.97 38.30 -56.78
N ASP A 202 20.53 38.53 -58.03
CA ASP A 202 21.26 38.15 -59.24
C ASP A 202 21.76 39.37 -60.02
N LEU A 203 23.04 39.63 -59.96
CA LEU A 203 23.65 40.75 -60.69
C LEU A 203 23.88 40.43 -62.17
N THR A 204 23.73 39.21 -62.60
CA THR A 204 23.91 38.83 -64.01
C THR A 204 22.65 39.19 -64.84
N THR A 205 21.49 39.10 -64.20
CA THR A 205 20.21 39.47 -64.76
C THR A 205 19.63 40.77 -64.19
N TYR A 206 20.31 41.35 -63.22
CA TYR A 206 19.92 42.59 -62.52
C TYR A 206 18.61 42.44 -61.72
N MET A 207 18.43 41.34 -61.01
CA MET A 207 17.26 41.07 -60.19
C MET A 207 17.59 41.28 -58.74
N ALA A 208 16.76 42.00 -58.00
CA ALA A 208 16.90 42.19 -56.55
C ALA A 208 16.49 40.92 -55.79
N ALA A 209 17.05 40.73 -54.58
CA ALA A 209 16.64 39.67 -53.69
C ALA A 209 15.19 39.84 -53.25
N SER A 210 14.51 38.69 -53.01
CA SER A 210 13.17 38.65 -52.41
C SER A 210 13.02 37.45 -51.50
N GLU A 211 12.12 37.57 -50.54
CA GLU A 211 11.77 36.54 -49.59
C GLU A 211 10.26 36.47 -49.42
N SER A 212 9.74 35.26 -49.25
CA SER A 212 8.35 35.00 -48.86
C SER A 212 8.33 33.92 -47.79
N THR A 213 7.38 34.00 -46.87
CA THR A 213 7.28 33.04 -45.75
C THR A 213 5.89 32.45 -45.67
N PHE A 214 5.82 31.21 -45.19
CA PHE A 214 4.57 30.56 -44.80
C PHE A 214 4.78 29.67 -43.60
N ILE A 215 3.67 29.30 -42.94
CA ILE A 215 3.68 28.45 -41.76
C ILE A 215 3.05 27.12 -42.13
N VAL A 216 3.75 26.02 -41.82
CA VAL A 216 3.21 24.66 -41.82
C VAL A 216 3.13 24.12 -40.39
N ARG A 217 1.97 23.64 -40.01
CA ARG A 217 1.76 23.02 -38.69
C ARG A 217 2.04 21.54 -38.76
N ILE A 218 3.01 21.07 -37.98
CA ILE A 218 3.33 19.63 -37.85
C ILE A 218 2.58 19.05 -36.67
N THR A 219 1.75 18.03 -36.92
CA THR A 219 0.96 17.35 -35.90
C THR A 219 1.10 15.85 -36.06
N ARG A 220 1.15 15.12 -34.93
CA ARG A 220 1.04 13.66 -34.97
C ARG A 220 -0.37 13.24 -35.37
N ILE A 221 -0.48 12.09 -36.00
CA ILE A 221 -1.75 11.47 -36.36
C ILE A 221 -2.31 10.74 -35.16
N SER A 222 -3.57 10.94 -34.82
CA SER A 222 -4.24 10.29 -33.72
C SER A 222 -4.37 8.79 -33.92
N THR A 223 -4.20 8.03 -32.85
CA THR A 223 -4.40 6.57 -32.84
C THR A 223 -5.48 6.15 -31.85
N PHE A 224 -6.04 4.98 -32.08
CA PHE A 224 -7.08 4.37 -31.26
C PHE A 224 -6.75 2.89 -31.07
N LEU A 225 -7.00 2.37 -29.85
CA LEU A 225 -6.92 0.95 -29.54
C LEU A 225 -8.33 0.39 -29.40
N ILE A 226 -8.60 -0.72 -30.05
CA ILE A 226 -9.92 -1.36 -30.08
C ILE A 226 -9.78 -2.81 -29.69
N LEU A 227 -10.52 -3.24 -28.69
CA LEU A 227 -10.63 -4.64 -28.32
C LEU A 227 -11.46 -5.38 -29.39
N GLN A 228 -10.88 -6.39 -30.02
CA GLN A 228 -11.52 -7.12 -31.13
C GLN A 228 -12.41 -8.25 -30.64
N ASP A 229 -12.08 -8.86 -29.52
CA ASP A 229 -12.79 -10.01 -28.95
C ASP A 229 -13.62 -9.62 -27.73
N SER A 230 -14.60 -10.45 -27.37
CA SER A 230 -15.25 -10.36 -26.08
C SER A 230 -14.26 -10.77 -24.99
N PHE A 231 -13.95 -9.86 -24.09
CA PHE A 231 -13.06 -10.13 -22.96
C PHE A 231 -13.87 -10.64 -21.75
N PRO A 232 -13.41 -11.69 -21.05
CA PRO A 232 -14.09 -12.16 -19.86
C PRO A 232 -13.98 -11.11 -18.74
N THR A 233 -15.10 -10.75 -18.13
CA THR A 233 -15.12 -9.79 -17.00
C THR A 233 -14.60 -10.43 -15.71
N GLU A 234 -14.53 -11.77 -15.66
CA GLU A 234 -14.08 -12.55 -14.52
C GLU A 234 -13.20 -13.70 -15.01
N THR A 235 -12.14 -14.01 -14.26
CA THR A 235 -11.22 -15.12 -14.50
C THR A 235 -10.75 -15.70 -13.16
N THR A 236 -10.22 -16.93 -13.23
CA THR A 236 -9.72 -17.64 -12.06
C THR A 236 -8.20 -17.69 -12.06
N VAL A 237 -7.61 -17.68 -10.89
CA VAL A 237 -6.17 -17.91 -10.70
C VAL A 237 -5.75 -19.24 -11.37
N ASN A 238 -4.57 -19.26 -11.99
CA ASN A 238 -4.02 -20.34 -12.83
C ASN A 238 -4.71 -20.55 -14.19
N GLU A 239 -5.65 -19.72 -14.59
CA GLU A 239 -6.15 -19.70 -15.94
C GLU A 239 -5.36 -18.74 -16.83
N ALA A 240 -5.51 -18.90 -18.15
CA ALA A 240 -4.97 -17.98 -19.13
C ALA A 240 -6.10 -17.21 -19.82
N VAL A 241 -5.89 -15.92 -20.02
CA VAL A 241 -6.79 -15.07 -20.78
C VAL A 241 -6.11 -14.65 -22.08
N GLU A 242 -6.80 -14.87 -23.19
CA GLU A 242 -6.33 -14.49 -24.53
C GLU A 242 -7.26 -13.41 -25.10
N PHE A 243 -6.69 -12.39 -25.72
CA PHE A 243 -7.44 -11.34 -26.39
C PHE A 243 -6.61 -10.63 -27.44
N ASN A 244 -7.29 -9.96 -28.36
CA ASN A 244 -6.69 -9.24 -29.45
C ASN A 244 -7.04 -7.75 -29.38
N VAL A 245 -6.04 -6.91 -29.58
CA VAL A 245 -6.22 -5.46 -29.63
C VAL A 245 -5.76 -4.95 -30.99
N GLU A 246 -6.65 -4.26 -31.70
CA GLU A 246 -6.32 -3.59 -32.95
C GLU A 246 -5.90 -2.15 -32.69
N ILE A 247 -4.79 -1.73 -33.29
CA ILE A 247 -4.35 -0.35 -33.36
C ILE A 247 -4.71 0.27 -34.71
N GLN A 248 -5.44 1.36 -34.70
CA GLN A 248 -5.87 2.09 -35.87
C GLN A 248 -5.49 3.57 -35.82
N SER A 249 -5.36 4.15 -37.00
CA SER A 249 -5.26 5.59 -37.20
C SER A 249 -6.16 5.98 -38.37
N THR A 250 -7.12 6.87 -38.18
CA THR A 250 -8.02 7.36 -39.22
C THR A 250 -8.57 6.29 -40.17
N ASN A 251 -9.03 5.15 -39.61
CA ASN A 251 -9.52 3.95 -40.29
C ASN A 251 -8.44 3.13 -41.05
N ILE A 252 -7.18 3.35 -40.75
CA ILE A 252 -6.07 2.56 -41.29
C ILE A 252 -5.47 1.78 -40.11
N SER A 253 -5.43 0.44 -40.23
CA SER A 253 -4.78 -0.42 -39.25
C SER A 253 -3.27 -0.26 -39.31
N LEU A 254 -2.62 -0.12 -38.16
CA LEU A 254 -1.17 0.10 -38.06
C LEU A 254 -0.43 -1.21 -37.79
N SER A 255 0.47 -1.59 -38.68
CA SER A 255 1.27 -2.81 -38.57
C SER A 255 2.66 -2.54 -37.97
N ASN A 256 3.23 -3.58 -37.32
CA ASN A 256 4.56 -3.55 -36.69
C ASN A 256 4.70 -2.53 -35.56
N GLU A 257 3.60 -2.16 -34.93
CA GLU A 257 3.62 -1.29 -33.76
C GLU A 257 3.67 -2.11 -32.47
N TYR A 258 4.47 -1.65 -31.50
CA TYR A 258 4.59 -2.27 -30.18
C TYR A 258 3.50 -1.78 -29.25
N LEU A 259 2.70 -2.72 -28.73
CA LEU A 259 1.70 -2.46 -27.70
C LEU A 259 2.18 -3.10 -26.39
N GLN A 260 2.15 -2.34 -25.31
CA GLN A 260 2.54 -2.77 -23.98
C GLN A 260 1.30 -3.03 -23.14
N LEU A 261 1.31 -4.13 -22.39
CA LEU A 261 0.26 -4.48 -21.45
C LEU A 261 0.74 -4.26 -20.02
N PHE A 262 -0.09 -3.61 -19.24
CA PHE A 262 0.12 -3.35 -17.82
C PHE A 262 -1.01 -3.94 -16.99
N LEU A 263 -0.70 -4.38 -15.79
CA LEU A 263 -1.63 -4.72 -14.73
C LEU A 263 -1.51 -3.67 -13.62
N ASP A 264 -2.58 -2.92 -13.36
CA ASP A 264 -2.60 -1.87 -12.33
C ASP A 264 -1.33 -0.99 -12.37
N ASP A 265 -1.00 -0.50 -13.58
CA ASP A 265 0.18 0.29 -13.92
C ASP A 265 1.54 -0.44 -13.85
N SER A 266 1.57 -1.76 -13.56
CA SER A 266 2.78 -2.58 -13.61
C SER A 266 2.93 -3.28 -14.95
N PHE A 267 4.09 -3.17 -15.59
CA PHE A 267 4.34 -3.81 -16.88
C PHE A 267 4.24 -5.34 -16.79
N LEU A 268 3.44 -5.95 -17.69
CA LEU A 268 3.31 -7.39 -17.80
C LEU A 268 4.08 -7.97 -19.00
N LEU A 269 3.75 -7.52 -20.19
CA LEU A 269 4.31 -8.03 -21.44
C LEU A 269 4.07 -7.02 -22.58
N GLN A 270 4.66 -7.31 -23.75
CA GLN A 270 4.41 -6.55 -24.97
C GLN A 270 4.05 -7.47 -26.13
N SER A 271 3.31 -6.93 -27.08
CA SER A 271 2.95 -7.59 -28.33
C SER A 271 3.17 -6.65 -29.52
N ILE A 272 3.27 -7.21 -30.71
CA ILE A 272 3.47 -6.45 -31.94
C ILE A 272 2.24 -6.64 -32.82
N SER A 273 1.75 -5.55 -33.41
CA SER A 273 0.64 -5.60 -34.36
C SER A 273 1.06 -6.25 -35.68
N ASN A 274 0.21 -7.12 -36.20
CA ASN A 274 0.37 -7.79 -37.50
C ASN A 274 -0.02 -6.86 -38.66
N SER A 275 -0.05 -7.39 -39.90
CA SER A 275 -0.44 -6.64 -41.09
C SER A 275 -1.87 -6.09 -41.08
N SER A 276 -2.74 -6.58 -40.23
CA SER A 276 -4.10 -6.08 -40.00
C SER A 276 -4.19 -5.18 -38.76
N GLY A 277 -3.08 -4.74 -38.19
CA GLY A 277 -3.05 -3.90 -37.00
C GLY A 277 -3.36 -4.62 -35.69
N ILE A 278 -3.50 -5.96 -35.68
CA ILE A 278 -3.93 -6.74 -34.53
C ILE A 278 -2.72 -7.25 -33.76
N ALA A 279 -2.66 -6.92 -32.48
CA ALA A 279 -1.69 -7.42 -31.52
C ALA A 279 -2.37 -8.46 -30.59
N PRO A 280 -1.92 -9.73 -30.59
CA PRO A 280 -2.44 -10.75 -29.69
C PRO A 280 -1.79 -10.64 -28.31
N PHE A 281 -2.59 -10.87 -27.26
CA PHE A 281 -2.13 -10.96 -25.88
C PHE A 281 -2.53 -12.30 -25.29
N HIS A 282 -1.59 -12.94 -24.59
CA HIS A 282 -1.80 -14.16 -23.81
C HIS A 282 -1.30 -13.88 -22.39
N VAL A 283 -2.21 -13.88 -21.43
CA VAL A 283 -1.94 -13.49 -20.05
C VAL A 283 -2.27 -14.65 -19.13
N ASN A 284 -1.27 -15.19 -18.44
CA ASN A 284 -1.49 -16.15 -17.37
C ASN A 284 -1.83 -15.40 -16.07
N ILE A 285 -2.92 -15.83 -15.44
CA ILE A 285 -3.36 -15.28 -14.15
C ILE A 285 -2.57 -15.97 -13.04
N ASP A 286 -1.38 -15.48 -12.82
CA ASP A 286 -0.38 -16.02 -11.89
C ASP A 286 -0.30 -15.19 -10.57
N GLU A 287 0.77 -15.36 -9.84
CA GLU A 287 1.02 -14.70 -8.56
C GLU A 287 1.02 -13.15 -8.60
N ARG A 288 1.18 -12.55 -9.77
CA ARG A 288 1.12 -11.09 -9.97
C ARG A 288 -0.29 -10.55 -9.82
N PHE A 289 -1.31 -11.40 -10.04
CA PHE A 289 -2.71 -11.05 -9.91
C PHE A 289 -3.20 -11.37 -8.50
N MET A 290 -3.48 -10.36 -7.71
CA MET A 290 -4.16 -10.53 -6.43
C MET A 290 -5.65 -10.86 -6.67
N LEU A 291 -6.35 -11.37 -5.65
CA LEU A 291 -7.80 -11.52 -5.75
C LEU A 291 -8.47 -10.15 -5.70
N GLY A 292 -9.44 -9.94 -6.56
CA GLY A 292 -10.16 -8.67 -6.62
C GLY A 292 -10.32 -8.09 -8.01
N PHE A 293 -10.63 -6.81 -8.04
CA PHE A 293 -10.73 -6.05 -9.29
C PHE A 293 -9.37 -5.51 -9.70
N HIS A 294 -9.08 -5.67 -10.98
CA HIS A 294 -7.86 -5.21 -11.62
C HIS A 294 -8.19 -4.48 -12.92
N THR A 295 -7.24 -3.72 -13.40
CA THR A 295 -7.30 -3.07 -14.70
C THR A 295 -6.12 -3.53 -15.55
N LEU A 296 -6.43 -4.18 -16.67
CA LEU A 296 -5.46 -4.39 -17.74
C LEU A 296 -5.44 -3.16 -18.62
N LYS A 297 -4.27 -2.56 -18.80
CA LYS A 297 -4.10 -1.36 -19.62
C LYS A 297 -3.16 -1.65 -20.77
N VAL A 298 -3.71 -1.62 -22.00
CA VAL A 298 -2.91 -1.71 -23.22
C VAL A 298 -2.49 -0.32 -23.62
N VAL A 299 -1.21 -0.10 -23.86
CA VAL A 299 -0.63 1.21 -24.17
C VAL A 299 0.17 1.11 -25.48
N PHE A 300 -0.10 2.03 -26.35
CA PHE A 300 0.77 2.41 -27.46
C PHE A 300 1.45 3.75 -27.11
N ASN A 301 2.75 3.76 -26.97
CA ASN A 301 3.50 4.96 -26.54
C ASN A 301 3.61 6.05 -27.63
N GLY A 302 3.05 5.77 -28.81
CA GLY A 302 3.22 6.64 -29.95
C GLY A 302 4.60 6.48 -30.61
N THR A 303 4.73 7.19 -31.75
CA THR A 303 5.98 7.29 -32.51
C THR A 303 6.23 8.75 -32.86
N GLU A 304 7.21 9.02 -33.70
CA GLU A 304 7.38 10.37 -34.27
C GLU A 304 6.15 10.79 -35.06
N ARG A 305 5.48 9.84 -35.75
CA ARG A 305 4.33 10.08 -36.64
C ARG A 305 2.98 9.99 -35.94
N TYR A 306 2.84 9.13 -34.91
CA TYR A 306 1.57 8.78 -34.28
C TYR A 306 1.53 9.25 -32.83
N THR A 307 0.34 9.65 -32.36
CA THR A 307 0.13 9.95 -30.93
C THR A 307 0.12 8.68 -30.10
N GLU A 308 0.37 8.82 -28.81
CA GLU A 308 0.10 7.78 -27.82
C GLU A 308 -1.41 7.51 -27.72
N SER A 309 -1.75 6.27 -27.36
CA SER A 309 -3.12 5.87 -27.05
C SER A 309 -3.13 4.72 -26.06
N TYR A 310 -4.21 4.55 -25.33
CA TYR A 310 -4.37 3.44 -24.39
C TYR A 310 -5.80 2.91 -24.40
N LEU A 311 -5.93 1.68 -23.91
CA LEU A 311 -7.20 0.97 -23.71
C LEU A 311 -7.17 0.33 -22.33
N GLU A 312 -8.18 0.60 -21.50
CA GLU A 312 -8.35 0.00 -20.18
C GLU A 312 -9.44 -1.07 -20.24
N ILE A 313 -9.12 -2.25 -19.67
CA ILE A 313 -9.98 -3.43 -19.67
C ILE A 313 -10.11 -3.89 -18.23
N PRO A 314 -11.27 -3.72 -17.59
CA PRO A 314 -11.50 -4.20 -16.24
C PRO A 314 -11.61 -5.72 -16.21
N ILE A 315 -11.02 -6.33 -15.18
CA ILE A 315 -11.08 -7.77 -14.95
C ILE A 315 -11.22 -8.04 -13.45
N SER A 316 -12.02 -9.03 -13.10
CA SER A 316 -12.15 -9.56 -11.74
C SER A 316 -11.41 -10.89 -11.65
N VAL A 317 -10.53 -11.02 -10.66
CA VAL A 317 -9.78 -12.25 -10.42
C VAL A 317 -10.34 -12.96 -9.20
N THR A 318 -10.76 -14.22 -9.41
CA THR A 318 -11.31 -15.09 -8.38
C THR A 318 -10.40 -16.31 -8.15
N SER A 319 -10.60 -16.99 -7.03
CA SER A 319 -9.95 -18.26 -6.74
C SER A 319 -10.85 -19.16 -5.91
N PRO A 320 -10.84 -20.50 -6.11
CA PRO A 320 -11.36 -21.42 -5.13
C PRO A 320 -10.57 -21.32 -3.81
N ALA A 321 -11.30 -21.30 -2.68
CA ALA A 321 -10.67 -21.40 -1.38
C ALA A 321 -10.10 -22.79 -1.14
N GLN A 322 -8.89 -22.88 -0.62
CA GLN A 322 -8.31 -24.08 -0.05
C GLN A 322 -8.39 -23.97 1.48
N ILE A 323 -9.31 -24.73 2.09
CA ILE A 323 -9.53 -24.76 3.53
C ILE A 323 -9.02 -26.10 4.05
N THR A 324 -7.95 -26.07 4.84
CA THR A 324 -7.43 -27.22 5.57
C THR A 324 -7.77 -27.07 7.03
N ILE A 325 -8.38 -28.12 7.63
CA ILE A 325 -8.80 -28.13 9.02
C ILE A 325 -7.92 -29.14 9.75
N ASP A 326 -7.23 -28.69 10.80
CA ASP A 326 -6.52 -29.54 11.76
C ASP A 326 -7.32 -29.60 13.05
N LEU A 327 -7.81 -30.78 13.36
CA LEU A 327 -8.72 -31.04 14.44
C LEU A 327 -8.47 -32.42 15.02
N SER A 328 -8.47 -32.55 16.35
CA SER A 328 -8.38 -33.85 16.99
C SER A 328 -9.60 -34.73 16.69
N ASP A 329 -9.38 -36.04 16.58
CA ASP A 329 -10.42 -37.03 16.25
C ASP A 329 -11.52 -37.15 17.31
N SER A 330 -11.24 -36.71 18.55
CA SER A 330 -12.20 -36.81 19.66
C SER A 330 -12.05 -35.72 20.71
N PHE A 331 -13.17 -35.34 21.31
CA PHE A 331 -13.28 -34.38 22.40
C PHE A 331 -14.27 -34.87 23.45
N VAL A 332 -14.17 -34.31 24.64
CA VAL A 332 -15.14 -34.55 25.72
C VAL A 332 -16.16 -33.40 25.73
N ILE A 333 -17.43 -33.73 25.89
CA ILE A 333 -18.49 -32.72 26.04
C ILE A 333 -18.21 -31.85 27.26
N GLY A 334 -18.33 -30.53 27.14
CA GLY A 334 -17.96 -29.57 28.17
C GLY A 334 -16.49 -29.18 28.18
N SER A 335 -15.66 -29.79 27.33
CA SER A 335 -14.26 -29.37 27.13
C SER A 335 -14.13 -28.40 25.97
N ASP A 336 -12.96 -27.77 25.90
CA ASP A 336 -12.61 -26.91 24.79
C ASP A 336 -12.29 -27.71 23.54
N VAL A 337 -12.93 -27.36 22.42
CA VAL A 337 -12.56 -27.80 21.07
C VAL A 337 -11.64 -26.76 20.48
N ASN A 338 -10.40 -27.14 20.24
CA ASN A 338 -9.42 -26.32 19.54
C ASN A 338 -9.40 -26.74 18.07
N ILE A 339 -9.64 -25.78 17.20
CA ILE A 339 -9.60 -25.97 15.76
C ILE A 339 -8.49 -25.09 15.20
N GLU A 340 -7.56 -25.71 14.50
CA GLU A 340 -6.60 -24.96 13.68
C GLU A 340 -7.01 -25.13 12.22
N PHE A 341 -7.08 -24.04 11.49
CA PHE A 341 -7.42 -24.10 10.06
C PHE A 341 -6.59 -23.12 9.28
N THR A 342 -6.30 -23.52 8.04
CA THR A 342 -5.56 -22.74 7.08
C THR A 342 -6.46 -22.41 5.91
N ILE A 343 -6.49 -21.15 5.50
CA ILE A 343 -7.29 -20.68 4.36
C ILE A 343 -6.36 -19.97 3.38
N THR A 344 -6.30 -20.49 2.17
CA THR A 344 -5.49 -19.93 1.09
C THR A 344 -6.25 -19.95 -0.23
N ASP A 345 -5.74 -19.22 -1.22
CA ASP A 345 -6.13 -19.37 -2.61
C ASP A 345 -5.43 -20.59 -3.27
N LEU A 346 -5.66 -20.80 -4.56
CA LEU A 346 -5.00 -21.87 -5.31
C LEU A 346 -3.48 -21.74 -5.41
N LEU A 347 -2.92 -20.58 -5.19
CA LEU A 347 -1.48 -20.32 -5.16
C LEU A 347 -0.90 -20.37 -3.75
N HIS A 348 -1.67 -20.85 -2.77
CA HIS A 348 -1.30 -20.91 -1.34
C HIS A 348 -0.99 -19.53 -0.73
N ARG A 349 -1.59 -18.47 -1.24
CA ARG A 349 -1.44 -17.12 -0.72
C ARG A 349 -2.49 -16.80 0.33
N PHE A 350 -2.13 -15.91 1.25
CA PHE A 350 -3.06 -15.33 2.21
C PHE A 350 -4.17 -14.53 1.50
N ILE A 351 -5.38 -14.64 2.02
CA ILE A 351 -6.57 -13.94 1.52
C ILE A 351 -7.00 -12.93 2.59
N PRO A 352 -7.01 -11.63 2.28
CA PRO A 352 -7.51 -10.62 3.19
C PRO A 352 -9.04 -10.49 3.14
N ASP A 353 -9.60 -9.81 4.14
CA ASP A 353 -10.97 -9.26 4.14
C ASP A 353 -12.09 -10.29 3.92
N PHE A 354 -12.15 -11.29 4.78
CA PHE A 354 -13.27 -12.24 4.79
C PHE A 354 -13.73 -12.50 6.23
N SER A 355 -14.92 -13.07 6.40
CA SER A 355 -15.41 -13.62 7.67
C SER A 355 -15.48 -15.14 7.59
N ILE A 356 -15.26 -15.80 8.72
CA ILE A 356 -15.33 -17.25 8.82
C ILE A 356 -16.56 -17.61 9.64
N SER A 357 -17.42 -18.45 9.09
CA SER A 357 -18.51 -19.10 9.82
C SER A 357 -18.09 -20.53 10.16
N ILE A 358 -17.99 -20.81 11.45
CA ILE A 358 -17.74 -22.16 11.98
C ILE A 358 -19.07 -22.68 12.50
N ASN A 359 -19.47 -23.84 12.03
CA ASN A 359 -20.77 -24.42 12.36
C ASN A 359 -20.59 -25.88 12.76
N ASP A 360 -20.79 -26.19 14.04
CA ASP A 360 -20.98 -27.56 14.49
C ASP A 360 -22.45 -27.91 14.26
N ILE A 361 -22.71 -28.61 13.16
CA ILE A 361 -24.05 -28.96 12.69
C ILE A 361 -24.76 -29.86 13.69
N THR A 362 -24.04 -30.74 14.37
CA THR A 362 -24.59 -31.74 15.30
C THR A 362 -25.06 -31.09 16.60
N SER A 363 -24.30 -30.15 17.14
CA SER A 363 -24.65 -29.39 18.34
C SER A 363 -25.49 -28.14 18.04
N ASN A 364 -25.64 -27.77 16.77
CA ASN A 364 -26.26 -26.52 16.31
C ASN A 364 -25.58 -25.26 16.88
N GLN A 365 -24.26 -25.36 17.17
CA GLN A 365 -23.42 -24.22 17.59
C GLN A 365 -22.85 -23.54 16.35
N ARG A 366 -23.03 -22.22 16.27
CA ARG A 366 -22.51 -21.42 15.16
C ARG A 366 -21.75 -20.20 15.66
N PHE A 367 -20.59 -20.00 15.07
CA PHE A 367 -19.69 -18.91 15.40
C PHE A 367 -19.30 -18.15 14.14
N THR A 368 -19.13 -16.84 14.25
CA THR A 368 -18.60 -16.02 13.17
C THR A 368 -17.38 -15.28 13.66
N ILE A 369 -16.28 -15.42 12.95
CA ILE A 369 -15.00 -14.81 13.27
C ILE A 369 -14.66 -13.84 12.14
N PRO A 370 -14.51 -12.54 12.42
CA PRO A 370 -13.99 -11.60 11.42
C PRO A 370 -12.51 -11.91 11.17
N SER A 371 -12.08 -11.88 9.93
CA SER A 371 -10.66 -12.02 9.60
C SER A 371 -9.93 -10.73 10.00
N SER A 372 -9.28 -10.78 11.13
CA SER A 372 -8.40 -9.71 11.60
C SER A 372 -6.92 -10.08 11.52
N SER A 373 -6.60 -11.31 11.08
CA SER A 373 -5.25 -11.84 11.10
C SER A 373 -4.55 -11.68 9.76
N THR A 374 -3.29 -11.30 9.81
CA THR A 374 -2.35 -11.33 8.69
C THR A 374 -1.75 -12.72 8.48
N GLU A 375 -2.26 -13.73 9.18
CA GLU A 375 -1.71 -15.08 9.22
C GLU A 375 -2.58 -16.05 8.40
N ILE A 376 -1.92 -16.97 7.70
CA ILE A 376 -2.55 -18.02 6.90
C ILE A 376 -3.29 -19.03 7.80
N THR A 377 -2.73 -19.30 8.99
CA THR A 377 -3.30 -20.24 9.98
C THR A 377 -4.01 -19.46 11.08
N THR A 378 -5.24 -19.86 11.35
CA THR A 378 -6.06 -19.28 12.43
C THR A 378 -6.46 -20.38 13.38
N SER A 379 -6.43 -20.09 14.70
CA SER A 379 -6.93 -20.98 15.74
C SER A 379 -8.24 -20.42 16.31
N PHE A 380 -9.17 -21.32 16.58
CA PHE A 380 -10.43 -20.99 17.23
C PHE A 380 -10.76 -22.01 18.30
N GLN A 381 -11.32 -21.57 19.40
CA GLN A 381 -11.68 -22.40 20.54
C GLN A 381 -13.12 -22.13 20.95
N TYR A 382 -13.87 -23.21 21.23
CA TYR A 382 -15.22 -23.13 21.80
C TYR A 382 -15.45 -24.29 22.77
N ILE A 383 -16.44 -24.15 23.66
CA ILE A 383 -16.85 -25.23 24.55
C ILE A 383 -17.80 -26.13 23.79
N LEU A 384 -17.50 -27.43 23.74
CA LEU A 384 -18.32 -28.42 23.08
C LEU A 384 -19.60 -28.67 23.88
N GLU A 385 -20.72 -28.39 23.26
CA GLU A 385 -22.07 -28.70 23.76
C GLU A 385 -22.76 -29.67 22.81
N GLY A 386 -23.83 -30.31 23.27
CA GLY A 386 -24.67 -31.14 22.42
C GLY A 386 -24.64 -32.63 22.76
N PRO A 387 -25.15 -33.51 21.89
CA PRO A 387 -25.18 -34.95 22.14
C PRO A 387 -23.81 -35.58 22.00
N THR A 388 -23.63 -36.75 22.62
CA THR A 388 -22.47 -37.61 22.32
C THR A 388 -22.57 -38.21 20.92
N GLY A 389 -21.44 -38.57 20.33
CA GLY A 389 -21.39 -39.18 19.00
C GLY A 389 -20.56 -38.43 17.98
N ILE A 390 -20.82 -38.68 16.70
CA ILE A 390 -20.09 -38.03 15.61
C ILE A 390 -20.64 -36.62 15.38
N HIS A 391 -19.79 -35.64 15.53
CA HIS A 391 -20.04 -34.27 15.19
C HIS A 391 -19.53 -33.94 13.81
N SER A 392 -20.30 -33.12 13.07
CA SER A 392 -19.93 -32.59 11.75
C SER A 392 -19.65 -31.11 11.88
N LEU A 393 -18.41 -30.74 11.68
CA LEU A 393 -17.94 -29.37 11.70
C LEU A 393 -17.84 -28.84 10.26
N SER A 394 -18.48 -27.72 9.98
CA SER A 394 -18.36 -27.00 8.71
C SER A 394 -17.69 -25.66 8.92
N ILE A 395 -16.68 -25.37 8.13
CA ILE A 395 -16.05 -24.04 8.05
C ILE A 395 -16.40 -23.43 6.71
N GLU A 396 -16.97 -22.24 6.72
CA GLU A 396 -17.41 -21.52 5.53
C GLU A 396 -16.83 -20.10 5.55
N ILE A 397 -16.33 -19.67 4.38
CA ILE A 397 -15.89 -18.29 4.14
C ILE A 397 -17.12 -17.47 3.73
N THR A 398 -17.33 -16.34 4.39
CA THR A 398 -18.35 -15.35 4.07
C THR A 398 -17.72 -14.01 3.72
N ASP A 399 -18.49 -13.12 3.09
CA ASP A 399 -18.15 -11.72 2.82
C ASP A 399 -17.01 -11.46 1.82
N ASN A 400 -16.39 -12.48 1.22
CA ASN A 400 -15.41 -12.29 0.15
C ASN A 400 -16.00 -12.72 -1.21
N PRO A 401 -16.34 -11.79 -2.12
CA PRO A 401 -16.93 -12.10 -3.41
C PRO A 401 -15.97 -12.80 -4.38
N PHE A 402 -14.66 -12.70 -4.16
CA PHE A 402 -13.63 -13.22 -5.06
C PHE A 402 -13.20 -14.65 -4.74
N MET A 403 -13.79 -15.24 -3.71
CA MET A 403 -13.56 -16.64 -3.37
C MET A 403 -14.70 -17.51 -3.87
N THR A 404 -14.37 -18.58 -4.56
CA THR A 404 -15.27 -19.67 -4.94
C THR A 404 -14.98 -20.91 -4.10
N ASN A 405 -15.89 -21.90 -4.05
CA ASN A 405 -15.75 -23.11 -3.23
C ASN A 405 -15.39 -22.80 -1.77
N ARG A 406 -16.29 -22.11 -1.06
CA ARG A 406 -16.02 -21.41 0.20
C ARG A 406 -16.14 -22.27 1.46
N SER A 407 -16.36 -23.57 1.38
CA SER A 407 -16.62 -24.41 2.56
C SER A 407 -15.77 -25.68 2.57
N SER A 408 -15.45 -26.12 3.79
CA SER A 408 -14.82 -27.41 4.07
C SER A 408 -15.48 -28.02 5.29
N ASN A 409 -15.55 -29.37 5.34
CA ASN A 409 -16.13 -30.10 6.44
C ASN A 409 -15.10 -31.02 7.08
N SER A 410 -15.21 -31.22 8.40
CA SER A 410 -14.47 -32.19 9.18
C SER A 410 -15.39 -32.90 10.17
N PHE A 411 -14.91 -33.99 10.73
CA PHE A 411 -15.68 -34.78 11.69
C PHE A 411 -14.83 -35.09 12.90
N PHE A 412 -15.45 -35.16 14.06
CA PHE A 412 -14.84 -35.62 15.30
C PHE A 412 -15.85 -36.38 16.16
N THR A 413 -15.37 -37.08 17.14
CA THR A 413 -16.22 -37.84 18.07
C THR A 413 -16.33 -37.10 19.40
N ALA A 414 -17.56 -36.85 19.83
CA ALA A 414 -17.87 -36.26 21.14
C ALA A 414 -18.17 -37.35 22.17
N TRP A 415 -17.42 -37.35 23.25
CA TRP A 415 -17.54 -38.29 24.34
C TRP A 415 -18.12 -37.62 25.58
N SER A 416 -19.03 -38.31 26.29
CA SER A 416 -19.37 -37.96 27.65
C SER A 416 -18.25 -38.42 28.60
N SER A 417 -17.85 -37.56 29.54
CA SER A 417 -16.93 -37.89 30.62
C SER A 417 -17.64 -37.75 31.95
N PRO A 418 -18.27 -38.82 32.41
CA PRO A 418 -18.94 -38.80 33.70
C PRO A 418 -17.94 -38.65 34.85
N THR A 419 -18.42 -38.11 35.95
CA THR A 419 -17.69 -37.98 37.21
C THR A 419 -18.44 -38.67 38.33
N ILE A 420 -17.70 -39.33 39.23
CA ILE A 420 -18.25 -39.91 40.44
C ILE A 420 -17.95 -38.96 41.61
N ILE A 421 -18.98 -38.52 42.28
CA ILE A 421 -18.92 -37.60 43.42
C ILE A 421 -19.32 -38.35 44.68
N LEU A 422 -18.47 -38.39 45.66
CA LEU A 422 -18.84 -38.91 46.99
C LEU A 422 -19.74 -37.86 47.67
N LEU A 423 -20.98 -38.21 47.93
CA LEU A 423 -21.93 -37.38 48.67
C LEU A 423 -21.79 -37.56 50.18
N ASN A 424 -21.62 -38.80 50.62
CA ASN A 424 -21.50 -39.11 52.02
C ASN A 424 -20.73 -40.43 52.20
N CYS A 425 -19.96 -40.50 53.26
CA CYS A 425 -19.37 -41.74 53.78
C CYS A 425 -19.57 -41.74 55.29
N ASN A 426 -20.02 -42.87 55.85
CA ASN A 426 -20.21 -42.98 57.28
C ASN A 426 -18.92 -43.16 58.08
N VAL A 427 -17.80 -43.28 57.36
CA VAL A 427 -16.44 -43.36 57.96
C VAL A 427 -15.54 -42.31 57.24
N ASP A 428 -14.76 -41.59 58.04
CA ASP A 428 -13.88 -40.55 57.48
C ASP A 428 -12.44 -41.12 57.39
N HIS A 429 -12.18 -41.91 56.36
CA HIS A 429 -10.93 -42.63 56.09
C HIS A 429 -10.50 -43.67 57.09
N TYR A 430 -11.25 -43.85 58.20
CA TYR A 430 -10.90 -44.83 59.28
C TYR A 430 -12.13 -45.62 59.66
N ALA A 431 -11.96 -46.92 59.75
CA ALA A 431 -12.99 -47.81 60.22
C ALA A 431 -12.40 -48.86 61.17
N SER A 432 -13.21 -49.38 62.09
CA SER A 432 -12.84 -50.58 62.89
C SER A 432 -13.00 -51.82 62.01
N PRO A 433 -12.23 -52.87 62.29
CA PRO A 433 -12.42 -54.17 61.64
C PRO A 433 -13.88 -54.64 61.69
N SER A 434 -14.41 -55.08 60.53
CA SER A 434 -15.81 -55.51 60.34
C SER A 434 -16.87 -54.42 60.53
N GLN A 435 -16.51 -53.16 60.66
CA GLN A 435 -17.46 -52.07 60.73
C GLN A 435 -18.21 -51.99 59.41
N GLU A 436 -19.50 -51.71 59.46
CA GLU A 436 -20.30 -51.43 58.25
C GLU A 436 -19.89 -50.07 57.69
N VAL A 437 -19.47 -50.05 56.38
CA VAL A 437 -19.05 -48.90 55.63
C VAL A 437 -20.08 -48.65 54.56
N SER A 438 -20.51 -47.38 54.44
CA SER A 438 -21.50 -46.92 53.44
C SER A 438 -20.92 -45.77 52.65
N PHE A 439 -20.82 -45.95 51.34
CA PHE A 439 -20.56 -44.86 50.38
C PHE A 439 -21.86 -44.49 49.67
N GLN A 440 -22.26 -43.24 49.79
CA GLN A 440 -23.30 -42.64 48.97
C GLN A 440 -22.63 -41.77 47.90
N ILE A 441 -22.85 -42.11 46.64
CA ILE A 441 -22.23 -41.38 45.50
C ILE A 441 -23.28 -40.85 44.54
N GLN A 442 -22.91 -39.85 43.77
CA GLN A 442 -23.66 -39.39 42.62
C GLN A 442 -22.74 -39.42 41.40
N MET A 443 -23.29 -39.93 40.30
CA MET A 443 -22.63 -39.91 39.00
C MET A 443 -23.29 -38.86 38.12
N LYS A 444 -22.50 -37.96 37.60
CA LYS A 444 -22.93 -36.86 36.73
C LYS A 444 -21.99 -36.71 35.55
N ASP A 445 -22.54 -36.24 34.46
CA ASP A 445 -21.79 -35.75 33.32
C ASP A 445 -22.20 -34.31 32.97
N TRP A 446 -21.80 -33.80 31.82
CA TRP A 446 -22.16 -32.49 31.34
C TRP A 446 -23.70 -32.34 31.16
N ALA A 447 -24.37 -33.39 30.70
CA ALA A 447 -25.82 -33.39 30.48
C ALA A 447 -26.65 -33.49 31.77
N GLY A 448 -26.01 -33.83 32.89
CA GLY A 448 -26.68 -33.96 34.19
C GLY A 448 -26.40 -35.29 34.90
N ASN A 449 -27.45 -35.88 35.48
CA ASN A 449 -27.34 -37.11 36.25
C ASN A 449 -27.25 -38.34 35.34
N CYS A 450 -26.25 -39.20 35.60
CA CYS A 450 -26.06 -40.45 34.86
C CYS A 450 -26.89 -41.57 35.51
N SER A 451 -28.09 -41.79 34.97
CA SER A 451 -29.06 -42.78 35.52
C SER A 451 -28.80 -44.19 35.01
N PHE A 452 -29.07 -45.20 35.85
CA PHE A 452 -29.04 -46.62 35.51
C PHE A 452 -27.68 -47.08 34.94
N LYS A 453 -26.59 -46.55 35.48
CA LYS A 453 -25.22 -46.95 35.09
C LYS A 453 -24.64 -47.96 36.07
N PRO A 454 -24.08 -49.08 35.59
CA PRO A 454 -23.47 -50.09 36.47
C PRO A 454 -22.15 -49.56 37.04
N LEU A 455 -22.06 -49.53 38.36
CA LEU A 455 -20.88 -49.15 39.09
C LEU A 455 -20.29 -50.35 39.82
N HIS A 456 -19.02 -50.51 39.78
CA HIS A 456 -18.30 -51.62 40.42
C HIS A 456 -17.43 -51.07 41.56
N LEU A 457 -17.62 -51.61 42.77
CA LEU A 457 -16.76 -51.35 43.92
C LEU A 457 -15.65 -52.40 43.97
N PHE A 458 -14.41 -51.93 44.04
CA PHE A 458 -13.21 -52.75 44.22
C PHE A 458 -12.59 -52.51 45.60
N ILE A 459 -12.07 -53.53 46.17
CA ILE A 459 -11.20 -53.45 47.33
C ILE A 459 -9.89 -54.11 46.94
N GLU A 460 -8.78 -53.40 47.03
CA GLU A 460 -7.43 -53.86 46.63
C GLU A 460 -7.42 -54.43 45.19
N GLY A 461 -8.22 -53.83 44.25
CA GLY A 461 -8.27 -54.25 42.87
C GLY A 461 -9.18 -55.44 42.54
N GLU A 462 -9.82 -56.03 43.51
CA GLU A 462 -10.78 -57.14 43.35
C GLU A 462 -12.20 -56.60 43.43
N ILE A 463 -13.09 -57.01 42.48
CA ILE A 463 -14.49 -56.62 42.50
C ILE A 463 -15.18 -57.13 43.72
N TYR A 464 -15.66 -56.24 44.58
CA TYR A 464 -16.39 -56.61 45.78
C TYR A 464 -17.90 -56.67 45.52
N MET A 465 -18.46 -55.69 44.85
CA MET A 465 -19.89 -55.61 44.51
C MET A 465 -20.14 -54.69 43.34
N SER A 466 -21.35 -54.81 42.77
CA SER A 466 -21.83 -53.92 41.70
C SER A 466 -23.22 -53.42 42.02
N VAL A 467 -23.45 -52.12 41.78
CA VAL A 467 -24.74 -51.45 42.02
C VAL A 467 -25.01 -50.48 40.91
N ASP A 468 -26.23 -50.40 40.38
CA ASP A 468 -26.63 -49.40 39.37
C ASP A 468 -26.97 -48.08 40.04
N THR A 469 -26.77 -46.97 39.32
CA THR A 469 -27.29 -45.66 39.71
C THR A 469 -28.79 -45.61 39.55
N ASP A 470 -29.49 -44.85 40.39
CA ASP A 470 -30.94 -44.57 40.28
C ASP A 470 -31.26 -43.52 39.21
N ALA A 471 -32.49 -43.04 39.12
CA ALA A 471 -32.94 -42.04 38.19
C ALA A 471 -32.29 -40.65 38.38
N GLU A 472 -31.84 -40.38 39.60
CA GLU A 472 -31.15 -39.16 40.01
C GLU A 472 -29.62 -39.32 39.95
N GLY A 473 -29.12 -40.46 39.43
CA GLY A 473 -27.71 -40.77 39.32
C GLY A 473 -27.03 -41.15 40.64
N HIS A 474 -27.80 -41.45 41.69
CA HIS A 474 -27.26 -41.85 42.97
C HIS A 474 -27.05 -43.38 43.05
N SER A 475 -26.08 -43.77 43.85
CA SER A 475 -25.88 -45.17 44.22
C SER A 475 -25.34 -45.24 45.66
N THR A 476 -25.67 -46.34 46.33
CA THR A 476 -25.21 -46.59 47.68
C THR A 476 -24.55 -47.97 47.76
N PHE A 477 -23.29 -47.97 48.13
CA PHE A 477 -22.50 -49.16 48.41
C PHE A 477 -22.49 -49.39 49.92
N LEU A 478 -22.87 -50.57 50.33
CA LEU A 478 -22.85 -51.00 51.75
C LEU A 478 -22.02 -52.29 51.88
N PHE A 479 -20.95 -52.22 52.62
CA PHE A 479 -20.05 -53.36 52.79
C PHE A 479 -19.43 -53.39 54.19
N SER A 480 -18.93 -54.57 54.63
CA SER A 480 -18.19 -54.67 55.84
C SER A 480 -16.70 -54.38 55.62
N ALA A 481 -16.13 -53.53 56.44
CA ALA A 481 -14.71 -53.24 56.42
C ALA A 481 -13.86 -54.56 56.61
N PRO A 482 -12.72 -54.68 55.97
CA PRO A 482 -11.81 -55.80 56.15
C PRO A 482 -11.48 -56.08 57.61
N HIS A 483 -11.24 -57.36 57.94
CA HIS A 483 -10.94 -57.80 59.35
C HIS A 483 -9.51 -57.48 59.77
N ILE A 484 -8.60 -57.25 58.83
CA ILE A 484 -7.19 -57.03 59.08
C ILE A 484 -6.93 -55.52 59.13
N GLU A 485 -6.21 -55.09 60.14
CA GLU A 485 -5.76 -53.71 60.26
C GLU A 485 -4.69 -53.44 59.23
N ASP A 486 -5.03 -52.60 58.27
CA ASP A 486 -4.15 -52.15 57.19
C ASP A 486 -4.79 -50.96 56.47
N ARG A 487 -4.10 -50.45 55.42
CA ARG A 487 -4.63 -49.48 54.48
C ARG A 487 -5.18 -50.19 53.26
N TYR A 488 -6.40 -49.87 52.89
CA TYR A 488 -7.09 -50.46 51.74
C TYR A 488 -7.45 -49.41 50.72
N ASN A 489 -7.12 -49.67 49.45
CA ASN A 489 -7.59 -48.86 48.34
C ASN A 489 -8.97 -49.33 47.93
N ILE A 490 -9.95 -48.48 48.14
CA ILE A 490 -11.32 -48.67 47.65
C ILE A 490 -11.46 -47.90 46.35
N SER A 491 -11.93 -48.55 45.29
CA SER A 491 -12.19 -47.89 44.02
C SER A 491 -13.62 -48.12 43.59
N ILE A 492 -14.26 -47.08 43.08
CA ILE A 492 -15.56 -47.17 42.42
C ILE A 492 -15.33 -46.88 40.95
N LEU A 493 -15.66 -47.83 40.08
CA LEU A 493 -15.40 -47.76 38.65
C LEU A 493 -16.70 -47.83 37.85
N TYR A 494 -16.80 -46.99 36.87
CA TYR A 494 -17.68 -47.12 35.71
C TYR A 494 -16.83 -47.44 34.47
N ASP A 495 -17.10 -48.57 33.82
CA ASP A 495 -16.28 -49.03 32.68
C ASP A 495 -16.46 -48.18 31.39
N GLY A 496 -17.45 -47.31 31.40
CA GLY A 496 -17.84 -46.57 30.20
C GLY A 496 -18.72 -47.39 29.25
N ASN A 497 -19.15 -46.75 28.14
CA ASN A 497 -19.93 -47.40 27.09
C ASN A 497 -19.57 -46.83 25.73
N SER A 498 -18.77 -47.55 24.97
CA SER A 498 -18.33 -47.10 23.65
C SER A 498 -19.47 -46.94 22.64
N SER A 499 -20.57 -47.71 22.79
CA SER A 499 -21.74 -47.58 21.91
C SER A 499 -22.55 -46.31 22.18
N LEU A 500 -22.42 -45.75 23.36
CA LEU A 500 -23.05 -44.48 23.77
C LEU A 500 -22.04 -43.34 23.85
N PHE A 501 -20.78 -43.57 23.46
CA PHE A 501 -19.67 -42.60 23.58
C PHE A 501 -19.49 -42.05 24.99
N GLU A 502 -19.51 -42.94 25.97
CA GLU A 502 -19.25 -42.65 27.39
C GLU A 502 -17.89 -43.19 27.80
N SER A 503 -17.05 -42.34 28.38
CA SER A 503 -15.75 -42.73 28.89
C SER A 503 -15.88 -43.43 30.25
N SER A 504 -14.88 -44.27 30.56
CA SER A 504 -14.75 -44.83 31.90
C SER A 504 -14.37 -43.74 32.92
N VAL A 505 -14.81 -43.91 34.15
CA VAL A 505 -14.40 -43.04 35.25
C VAL A 505 -14.17 -43.86 36.51
N LYS A 506 -13.16 -43.46 37.27
CA LYS A 506 -12.75 -44.12 38.53
C LYS A 506 -12.72 -43.08 39.65
N TYR A 507 -13.24 -43.48 40.79
CA TYR A 507 -13.14 -42.75 42.05
C TYR A 507 -12.35 -43.61 43.04
N ASP A 508 -11.26 -43.10 43.57
CA ASP A 508 -10.39 -43.81 44.52
C ASP A 508 -10.53 -43.22 45.93
N TYR A 509 -10.59 -44.11 46.92
CA TYR A 509 -10.72 -43.78 48.34
C TYR A 509 -9.81 -44.66 49.15
N GLU A 510 -8.99 -44.09 50.03
CA GLU A 510 -8.11 -44.83 50.93
C GLU A 510 -8.84 -45.04 52.27
N LEU A 511 -9.03 -46.29 52.69
CA LEU A 511 -9.66 -46.66 53.93
C LEU A 511 -8.64 -47.34 54.89
N HIS A 512 -8.46 -46.75 56.04
CA HIS A 512 -7.58 -47.29 57.08
C HIS A 512 -8.38 -48.08 58.09
N ILE A 513 -8.04 -49.37 58.32
CA ILE A 513 -8.69 -50.21 59.31
C ILE A 513 -7.80 -50.21 60.57
N THR A 514 -8.35 -49.73 61.69
CA THR A 514 -7.65 -49.62 62.93
C THR A 514 -8.65 -49.60 64.11
N HIS A 515 -8.19 -50.07 65.28
CA HIS A 515 -8.95 -49.98 66.53
C HIS A 515 -8.77 -48.63 67.23
N LEU A 516 -7.76 -47.84 66.85
CA LEU A 516 -7.48 -46.56 67.46
C LEU A 516 -8.16 -45.45 66.60
N MET A 517 -8.90 -44.54 67.20
CA MET A 517 -9.56 -43.47 66.56
C MET A 517 -8.56 -42.31 66.23
N PRO A 518 -8.31 -41.98 64.99
CA PRO A 518 -7.53 -40.80 64.66
C PRO A 518 -8.27 -39.49 65.03
N VAL A 519 -7.52 -38.50 65.40
CA VAL A 519 -8.03 -37.25 65.98
C VAL A 519 -7.58 -36.08 65.16
N ARG A 520 -8.42 -35.10 65.08
CA ARG A 520 -8.12 -33.77 64.44
C ARG A 520 -8.18 -32.73 65.56
N VAL A 521 -7.16 -31.90 65.62
CA VAL A 521 -7.15 -30.68 66.43
C VAL A 521 -7.34 -29.50 65.47
N GLN A 522 -8.33 -28.69 65.74
CA GLN A 522 -8.63 -27.50 64.90
C GLN A 522 -8.57 -26.24 65.78
N LEU A 523 -8.03 -25.20 65.25
CA LEU A 523 -8.09 -23.89 65.86
C LEU A 523 -9.51 -23.33 65.66
N ASP A 524 -10.24 -23.07 66.75
CA ASP A 524 -11.58 -22.51 66.73
C ASP A 524 -11.47 -20.96 66.61
N PHE A 525 -10.90 -20.32 67.58
CA PHE A 525 -10.55 -18.91 67.52
C PHE A 525 -9.44 -18.57 68.53
N TYR A 526 -8.85 -17.39 68.39
CA TYR A 526 -8.00 -16.83 69.43
C TYR A 526 -8.31 -15.36 69.59
N GLU A 527 -8.20 -14.87 70.84
CA GLU A 527 -8.40 -13.47 71.19
C GLU A 527 -7.05 -12.76 71.22
N VAL A 528 -6.83 -11.84 70.28
CA VAL A 528 -5.60 -11.07 70.19
C VAL A 528 -5.56 -10.04 71.34
N LYS A 529 -4.64 -10.19 72.25
CA LYS A 529 -4.28 -9.15 73.21
C LYS A 529 -2.93 -8.57 72.83
N THR A 530 -2.78 -7.27 73.02
CA THR A 530 -1.54 -6.53 72.68
C THR A 530 -0.29 -7.15 73.32
N VAL A 531 0.88 -6.90 72.70
CA VAL A 531 2.21 -7.37 73.06
C VAL A 531 2.42 -7.34 74.60
N SER A 532 3.03 -8.38 75.17
CA SER A 532 3.29 -8.55 76.59
C SER A 532 2.07 -8.82 77.48
N ARG A 533 0.97 -9.31 76.92
CA ARG A 533 -0.22 -9.76 77.63
C ARG A 533 -0.54 -11.23 77.34
N GLU A 534 -1.55 -11.76 77.97
CA GLU A 534 -2.01 -13.11 77.78
C GLU A 534 -2.81 -13.23 76.47
N LEU A 535 -2.52 -14.25 75.65
CA LEU A 535 -3.24 -14.64 74.48
C LEU A 535 -4.09 -15.90 74.79
N SER A 536 -5.40 -15.76 74.64
CA SER A 536 -6.28 -16.94 74.82
C SER A 536 -6.48 -17.61 73.46
N VAL A 537 -6.16 -18.92 73.38
CA VAL A 537 -6.32 -19.75 72.20
C VAL A 537 -7.38 -20.81 72.46
N HIS A 538 -8.36 -20.94 71.62
CA HIS A 538 -9.43 -21.93 71.70
C HIS A 538 -9.30 -22.90 70.54
N LEU A 539 -9.28 -24.17 70.87
CA LEU A 539 -9.07 -25.31 69.98
C LEU A 539 -10.18 -26.35 70.18
N ILE A 540 -10.53 -27.01 69.11
CA ILE A 540 -11.51 -28.09 69.15
C ILE A 540 -10.82 -29.42 68.79
N VAL A 541 -10.99 -30.41 69.60
CA VAL A 541 -10.52 -31.79 69.35
C VAL A 541 -11.71 -32.62 68.91
N THR A 542 -11.64 -33.15 67.74
CA THR A 542 -12.68 -34.00 67.16
C THR A 542 -12.08 -35.31 66.66
N GLY A 543 -12.84 -36.37 66.66
CA GLY A 543 -12.56 -37.52 65.82
C GLY A 543 -12.68 -37.17 64.37
N LEU A 544 -12.12 -37.92 63.44
CA LEU A 544 -12.24 -37.65 61.99
C LEU A 544 -13.69 -37.79 61.49
N ASN A 545 -14.54 -38.50 62.24
CA ASN A 545 -16.00 -38.55 61.98
C ASN A 545 -16.76 -37.30 62.45
N GLY A 546 -16.06 -36.26 62.90
CA GLY A 546 -16.62 -34.98 63.34
C GLY A 546 -17.17 -35.02 64.77
N SER A 547 -17.13 -36.14 65.48
CA SER A 547 -17.54 -36.25 66.89
C SER A 547 -16.58 -35.51 67.84
N SER A 548 -17.12 -34.69 68.73
CA SER A 548 -16.34 -33.97 69.72
C SER A 548 -15.76 -35.00 70.77
N LEU A 549 -14.48 -34.91 71.04
CA LEU A 549 -13.77 -35.84 71.96
C LEU A 549 -13.49 -35.19 73.30
N LYS A 550 -14.14 -35.71 74.34
CA LYS A 550 -13.91 -35.31 75.73
C LYS A 550 -12.76 -36.05 76.34
N GLY A 551 -11.95 -35.39 77.17
CA GLY A 551 -10.94 -36.03 78.00
C GLY A 551 -9.65 -36.37 77.28
N VAL A 552 -9.41 -35.86 76.12
CA VAL A 552 -8.19 -36.02 75.34
C VAL A 552 -7.13 -35.04 75.86
N ASP A 553 -5.97 -35.61 76.26
CA ASP A 553 -4.81 -34.85 76.74
C ASP A 553 -3.99 -34.36 75.54
N VAL A 554 -3.76 -33.03 75.45
CA VAL A 554 -2.99 -32.39 74.40
C VAL A 554 -1.88 -31.56 75.02
N SER A 555 -0.68 -31.79 74.61
CA SER A 555 0.51 -31.01 75.01
C SER A 555 0.75 -29.94 73.90
N PHE A 556 0.97 -28.73 74.31
CA PHE A 556 1.24 -27.61 73.40
C PHE A 556 2.63 -27.06 73.69
N THR A 557 3.37 -26.74 72.64
CA THR A 557 4.65 -26.04 72.76
C THR A 557 4.52 -24.66 72.13
N TRP A 558 4.64 -23.62 72.93
CA TRP A 558 4.63 -22.24 72.51
C TRP A 558 5.95 -21.55 72.88
N LEU A 559 6.67 -21.09 71.85
CA LEU A 559 8.05 -20.60 72.00
C LEU A 559 8.97 -21.68 72.57
N THR A 560 9.24 -21.64 73.89
CA THR A 560 10.05 -22.61 74.57
C THR A 560 9.32 -23.22 75.81
N THR A 561 8.04 -22.95 75.94
CA THR A 561 7.22 -23.32 77.08
C THR A 561 6.19 -24.37 76.65
N GLU A 562 6.10 -25.44 77.44
CA GLU A 562 5.09 -26.49 77.26
C GLU A 562 3.85 -26.17 78.12
N TYR A 563 2.69 -26.46 77.54
CA TYR A 563 1.38 -26.32 78.17
C TYR A 563 0.60 -27.61 77.97
N ASP A 564 0.07 -28.19 79.00
CA ASP A 564 -0.80 -29.37 78.92
C ASP A 564 -2.24 -28.93 79.16
N SER A 565 -3.16 -29.48 78.39
CA SER A 565 -4.58 -29.21 78.55
C SER A 565 -5.40 -30.44 78.15
N ARG A 566 -6.64 -30.53 78.64
CA ARG A 566 -7.53 -31.65 78.37
C ARG A 566 -8.83 -31.15 77.77
N SER A 567 -9.32 -31.82 76.73
CA SER A 567 -10.57 -31.45 76.08
C SER A 567 -11.79 -31.65 76.98
N THR A 568 -12.71 -30.68 76.94
CA THR A 568 -13.98 -30.68 77.67
C THR A 568 -15.09 -31.45 76.92
N GLU A 569 -16.31 -31.46 77.48
CA GLU A 569 -17.52 -31.89 76.72
C GLU A 569 -17.68 -30.96 75.54
N GLY A 570 -17.73 -31.47 74.32
CA GLY A 570 -17.71 -30.70 73.12
C GLY A 570 -16.33 -30.56 72.46
N GLY A 571 -15.31 -31.24 73.07
CA GLY A 571 -13.96 -31.27 72.45
C GLY A 571 -13.14 -30.00 72.62
N LEU A 572 -13.66 -28.99 73.33
CA LEU A 572 -13.03 -27.67 73.43
C LEU A 572 -11.81 -27.71 74.38
N ILE A 573 -10.73 -27.13 73.95
CA ILE A 573 -9.54 -26.80 74.71
C ILE A 573 -9.35 -25.32 74.76
N SER A 574 -9.13 -24.72 75.90
CA SER A 574 -8.79 -23.29 76.03
C SER A 574 -7.46 -23.17 76.73
N ILE A 575 -6.50 -22.56 76.11
CA ILE A 575 -5.16 -22.31 76.67
C ILE A 575 -4.86 -20.83 76.69
N THR A 576 -4.13 -20.40 77.69
CA THR A 576 -3.67 -19.00 77.83
C THR A 576 -2.17 -18.97 77.64
N LEU A 577 -1.69 -18.30 76.62
CA LEU A 577 -0.30 -18.20 76.26
C LEU A 577 0.24 -16.81 76.55
N LEU A 578 1.51 -16.68 76.85
CA LEU A 578 2.16 -15.37 76.95
C LEU A 578 2.58 -14.90 75.59
N THR A 579 2.12 -13.71 75.16
CA THR A 579 2.51 -13.16 73.90
C THR A 579 3.98 -12.74 73.89
N PRO A 580 4.70 -12.97 72.81
CA PRO A 580 6.05 -12.47 72.61
C PRO A 580 6.12 -10.95 72.73
N ILE A 581 7.29 -10.43 72.98
CA ILE A 581 7.54 -8.97 73.08
C ILE A 581 7.78 -8.34 71.72
N THR A 582 7.88 -9.14 70.64
CA THR A 582 8.06 -8.70 69.26
C THR A 582 6.89 -9.16 68.42
N SER A 583 6.52 -8.32 67.42
CA SER A 583 5.56 -8.77 66.39
C SER A 583 6.20 -9.73 65.43
N GLY A 584 5.39 -10.62 64.86
CA GLY A 584 5.82 -11.61 63.90
C GLY A 584 4.93 -12.86 63.89
N ASP A 585 5.30 -13.78 63.04
CA ASP A 585 4.65 -15.09 62.93
C ASP A 585 5.27 -16.07 63.86
N TYR A 586 4.44 -16.69 64.70
CA TYR A 586 4.85 -17.69 65.71
C TYR A 586 4.09 -18.96 65.51
N ILE A 587 4.75 -20.11 65.79
CA ILE A 587 4.16 -21.42 65.59
C ILE A 587 3.79 -22.02 66.99
N LEU A 588 2.52 -22.38 67.15
CA LEU A 588 2.01 -23.16 68.25
C LEU A 588 2.01 -24.63 67.81
N TYR A 589 2.88 -25.43 68.38
CA TYR A 589 2.88 -26.86 68.14
C TYR A 589 1.95 -27.55 69.12
N TYR A 590 1.33 -28.66 68.68
CA TYR A 590 0.56 -29.53 69.52
C TYR A 590 0.96 -30.99 69.32
N GLU A 591 0.86 -31.77 70.37
CA GLU A 591 1.09 -33.23 70.39
C GLU A 591 0.04 -33.90 71.24
N LEU A 592 -0.64 -34.89 70.66
CA LEU A 592 -1.49 -35.84 71.38
C LEU A 592 -0.73 -37.19 71.50
N LYS A 593 -0.61 -37.72 72.69
CA LYS A 593 -0.06 -39.04 72.91
C LYS A 593 -1.14 -40.11 72.73
N GLU A 594 -0.75 -41.21 72.17
CA GLU A 594 -1.64 -42.36 72.03
C GLU A 594 -2.26 -42.72 73.37
N SER A 595 -3.56 -42.98 73.38
CA SER A 595 -4.32 -43.44 74.50
C SER A 595 -5.14 -44.67 74.10
N THR A 596 -5.89 -45.25 75.04
CA THR A 596 -6.73 -46.43 74.78
C THR A 596 -7.76 -46.28 73.70
N PHE A 597 -8.05 -45.02 73.27
CA PHE A 597 -9.11 -44.70 72.26
C PHE A 597 -8.66 -43.74 71.17
N VAL A 598 -7.47 -43.16 71.30
CA VAL A 598 -7.04 -42.04 70.43
C VAL A 598 -5.63 -42.33 69.91
N ALA A 599 -5.45 -42.26 68.63
CA ALA A 599 -4.17 -42.36 67.95
C ALA A 599 -3.28 -41.14 68.24
N ALA A 600 -2.00 -41.34 68.34
CA ALA A 600 -1.04 -40.25 68.48
C ALA A 600 -1.11 -39.32 67.25
N THR A 601 -1.13 -38.06 67.53
CA THR A 601 -1.20 -37.04 66.47
C THR A 601 -0.42 -35.80 66.89
N SER A 602 0.22 -35.12 65.91
CA SER A 602 0.92 -33.86 66.12
C SER A 602 0.73 -32.91 64.96
N GLY A 603 0.85 -31.65 65.25
CA GLY A 603 0.73 -30.64 64.22
C GLY A 603 1.08 -29.23 64.74
N SER A 604 0.76 -28.22 63.94
CA SER A 604 1.05 -26.83 64.31
C SER A 604 0.06 -25.85 63.76
N PHE A 605 -0.09 -24.73 64.46
CA PHE A 605 -0.86 -23.56 64.01
C PHE A 605 0.06 -22.36 63.93
N LEU A 606 -0.09 -21.57 62.87
CA LEU A 606 0.59 -20.29 62.72
C LEU A 606 -0.25 -19.19 63.39
N ILE A 607 0.35 -18.45 64.32
CA ILE A 607 -0.29 -17.35 65.06
C ILE A 607 0.49 -16.07 64.80
N GLU A 608 -0.13 -15.09 64.14
CA GLU A 608 0.45 -13.79 63.90
C GLU A 608 0.23 -12.86 65.08
N ILE A 609 1.30 -12.31 65.66
CA ILE A 609 1.28 -11.34 66.74
C ILE A 609 1.66 -9.95 66.16
N THR A 610 0.77 -8.98 66.32
CA THR A 610 1.00 -7.61 65.87
C THR A 610 1.18 -6.65 67.01
N ILE A 611 1.96 -5.58 66.80
CA ILE A 611 2.09 -4.47 67.77
C ILE A 611 0.83 -3.65 67.66
N GLY A 612 0.01 -3.61 68.72
CA GLY A 612 -1.11 -2.68 68.78
C GLY A 612 -0.58 -1.24 68.87
N ASP A 613 -1.08 -0.37 68.02
CA ASP A 613 -0.78 1.06 68.07
C ASP A 613 -1.15 1.62 69.45
N ILE A 614 -0.22 2.33 70.08
CA ILE A 614 -0.46 3.10 71.28
C ILE A 614 -1.45 4.21 70.90
N GLU A 615 -2.70 4.07 71.34
CA GLU A 615 -3.69 5.16 71.24
C GLU A 615 -3.14 6.45 71.82
N SER A 616 -2.86 7.41 70.98
CA SER A 616 -2.88 8.81 71.38
C SER A 616 -4.35 9.21 71.59
N LEU A 617 -4.72 9.36 72.82
CA LEU A 617 -5.95 10.04 73.21
C LEU A 617 -6.06 11.40 72.53
N GLN A 618 -6.91 11.51 71.53
CA GLN A 618 -7.84 12.62 71.33
C GLN A 618 -8.66 12.48 70.06
N GLY A 619 -9.93 12.21 70.23
CA GLY A 619 -11.01 12.81 69.48
C GLY A 619 -11.35 12.26 68.12
N ILE A 620 -12.47 11.56 68.07
CA ILE A 620 -13.44 11.49 66.95
C ILE A 620 -13.19 10.45 65.87
N GLY A 621 -14.08 9.51 65.78
CA GLY A 621 -14.52 8.83 64.56
C GLY A 621 -14.08 7.37 64.42
N LEU A 622 -15.04 6.51 64.74
CA LEU A 622 -15.08 5.12 64.34
C LEU A 622 -14.55 4.87 62.93
N THR A 623 -13.49 4.14 62.85
CA THR A 623 -13.34 3.10 61.80
C THR A 623 -12.44 1.99 62.37
N GLY A 624 -13.07 0.89 62.71
CA GLY A 624 -12.35 -0.27 63.28
C GLY A 624 -11.41 -0.84 62.20
N LEU A 625 -10.13 -0.84 62.52
CA LEU A 625 -9.12 -1.60 61.80
C LEU A 625 -9.35 -3.08 62.14
N ILE A 626 -9.97 -3.82 61.27
CA ILE A 626 -10.04 -5.29 61.36
C ILE A 626 -8.66 -5.80 60.95
N ILE A 627 -7.89 -6.25 61.93
CA ILE A 627 -6.65 -6.98 61.67
C ILE A 627 -7.09 -8.41 61.28
N ALA A 628 -6.96 -8.74 60.00
CA ALA A 628 -7.23 -10.10 59.54
C ALA A 628 -6.08 -11.01 59.90
N LEU A 629 -6.35 -11.97 60.73
CA LEU A 629 -5.42 -13.03 61.09
C LEU A 629 -5.56 -14.19 60.11
N VAL A 630 -4.48 -14.55 59.45
CA VAL A 630 -4.44 -15.70 58.55
C VAL A 630 -3.89 -16.89 59.34
N VAL A 631 -4.72 -17.87 59.55
CA VAL A 631 -4.30 -19.16 60.14
C VAL A 631 -4.17 -20.18 59.02
N SER A 632 -2.97 -20.67 58.77
CA SER A 632 -2.75 -21.80 57.86
C SER A 632 -2.46 -23.06 58.68
N VAL A 633 -3.29 -24.07 58.53
CA VAL A 633 -3.04 -25.40 59.08
C VAL A 633 -2.15 -26.14 58.10
N GLY A 634 -0.90 -26.38 58.51
CA GLY A 634 0.02 -27.20 57.71
C GLY A 634 -0.32 -28.68 57.88
N ILE A 635 -0.97 -29.26 56.89
CA ILE A 635 -1.00 -30.74 56.80
C ILE A 635 0.26 -31.15 56.04
N SER A 636 1.13 -31.85 56.68
CA SER A 636 2.32 -32.44 56.05
C SER A 636 1.88 -33.50 55.03
N SER A 637 2.38 -33.36 53.81
CA SER A 637 2.32 -34.27 52.68
C SER A 637 1.16 -34.12 51.69
N ILE A 638 1.16 -33.01 50.90
CA ILE A 638 0.71 -33.03 49.49
C ILE A 638 1.55 -32.00 48.72
N PRO A 639 2.20 -32.34 47.61
CA PRO A 639 2.95 -31.35 46.83
C PRO A 639 1.98 -30.40 46.09
N ILE A 640 1.97 -29.13 46.48
CA ILE A 640 1.20 -28.09 45.81
C ILE A 640 1.92 -27.73 44.53
N LEU A 641 1.32 -28.05 43.41
CA LEU A 641 1.67 -27.50 42.11
C LEU A 641 1.47 -25.96 42.12
N ARG A 642 2.55 -25.23 42.12
CA ARG A 642 2.54 -23.78 41.90
C ARG A 642 2.08 -23.48 40.46
N ARG A 643 0.87 -23.03 40.26
CA ARG A 643 0.51 -22.26 39.05
C ARG A 643 1.00 -20.82 39.22
N LYS A 644 2.01 -20.45 38.50
CA LYS A 644 2.37 -19.04 38.25
C LYS A 644 1.32 -18.42 37.32
N TYR A 645 0.55 -17.49 37.84
CA TYR A 645 -0.08 -16.50 36.98
C TYR A 645 0.92 -15.38 36.76
N LEU A 646 1.36 -15.19 35.54
CA LEU A 646 1.94 -13.96 35.03
C LEU A 646 0.81 -13.17 34.41
N VAL A 647 0.55 -11.98 34.98
CA VAL A 647 -0.20 -10.92 34.36
C VAL A 647 0.84 -10.11 33.59
N GLY A 648 0.57 -9.88 32.32
CA GLY A 648 1.29 -8.98 31.44
C GLY A 648 0.47 -8.78 30.18
#